data_98407ad77a2cb5d3f31d6d7975f202b8
#
_entry.id   98407ad77a2cb5d3f31d6d7975f202b8
#
_cell.length_a   1.000
_cell.length_b   1.000
_cell.length_c   1.000
_cell.angle_alpha   90.00
_cell.angle_beta   90.00
_cell.angle_gamma   90.00
#
_symmetry.space_group_name_H-M   'P 1'
#
loop_
_entity.id
_entity.type
_entity.pdbx_description
1 polymer ?
#
loop_
_entity_poly.entity_id
_entity_poly.type
_entity_poly.pdbx_seq_one_letter_code
_entity_poly.pdbx_strand_id
1 'polypeptide(L)'
;TGSGKTITAAACALESFADGRILVTVPTLDLLAQTAQAWRLVGHRAPMVAVCSLENDPVLNELGVRTTTNPIQLALWAGRGPVIVFATYASLVDREDIDAPVDQRKVRGPLEAALAGGERLYGQQMSGFDLAIVDEAHSTAGDLGRPWAAIHDNARIPADFRLYLTATPRILAAARPQKGADGQEAEIATMADDPEGTYGAWLAELGLSEAIEREILAGFEIDVLEIRDPSPVLGESEEARRGRRLALLQTALLEHAAAWNLRTVMTFHQKVEEAAAFAEKLPETAAELYMNDASDEDLAKAEKLPASSIDAEFYELEAGRHVPPDRVWSAWLCGDHLVAERREVLRQFANGIDAAGCRVHRAFLASVRVLGEGVDITGERGVEAVCFADTRGSQVEIVQNIGRALRLNKDGTTKVARIIVPVFLEPGEDPTDMVASASFRPLVAVLQGLRSHDERLVEQLASRALTSGKRTVHVRRDEEGRIVGAGGASAGEDQEQDDTDAAAESALLYFSSPRDAATIAAFLRTRVYRPESLVWLEGYQALLRWRAENEITGLYAIPYDVEVEVGVTKDFPLGRWVHQQRKALRAGELEERRKTLLDAPEAGMVWEPGEEAWENKLAALRSYRRATGHLAPRQDAVWGEGETMVPIGQHTANLRRKGQKNGLGKDPERAAKRAAQLTAIDSDWDCPWPLDWQRHYRVLADLVDADGVLPEIQPGVLMDGDDIGKWLKQQKQPLTWAKLLPEQQKRLTALGVQSAEAAPAAPAATPATKAPSKAQQAFQRGLAALAQWVEREGAHRPVPRGH
;
A
#
# COMPACT_ATOMS: atom_id res chain seq x y z
N THR A 1 1.49 -10.51 6.25
CA THR A 1 2.19 -9.90 7.39
C THR A 1 2.82 -11.02 8.23
N GLY A 2 4.11 -10.90 8.60
CA GLY A 2 4.78 -11.93 9.40
C GLY A 2 5.35 -13.11 8.59
N SER A 3 5.16 -13.17 7.28
CA SER A 3 5.63 -14.24 6.39
C SER A 3 7.13 -14.17 6.03
N GLY A 4 7.93 -13.32 6.67
CA GLY A 4 9.36 -13.23 6.41
C GLY A 4 9.77 -12.40 5.20
N LYS A 5 8.91 -11.55 4.63
CA LYS A 5 9.21 -10.69 3.45
C LYS A 5 10.57 -9.99 3.54
N THR A 6 10.85 -9.36 4.68
CA THR A 6 12.10 -8.62 4.90
C THR A 6 13.33 -9.54 4.84
N ILE A 7 13.23 -10.73 5.42
CA ILE A 7 14.30 -11.76 5.38
C ILE A 7 14.49 -12.27 3.95
N THR A 8 13.38 -12.56 3.26
CA THR A 8 13.42 -13.02 1.86
C THR A 8 14.08 -11.98 0.97
N ALA A 9 13.69 -10.71 1.11
CA ALA A 9 14.30 -9.63 0.33
C ALA A 9 15.78 -9.45 0.64
N ALA A 10 16.17 -9.55 1.91
CA ALA A 10 17.57 -9.49 2.31
C ALA A 10 18.39 -10.66 1.74
N ALA A 11 17.83 -11.87 1.75
CA ALA A 11 18.48 -13.06 1.19
C ALA A 11 18.64 -12.95 -0.35
N CYS A 12 17.58 -12.54 -1.05
CA CYS A 12 17.66 -12.28 -2.50
C CYS A 12 18.69 -11.20 -2.85
N ALA A 13 18.73 -10.13 -2.05
CA ALA A 13 19.70 -9.05 -2.24
C ALA A 13 21.15 -9.54 -1.98
N LEU A 14 21.36 -10.39 -0.98
CA LEU A 14 22.68 -10.98 -0.69
C LEU A 14 23.14 -11.91 -1.82
N GLU A 15 22.24 -12.71 -2.36
CA GLU A 15 22.56 -13.67 -3.43
C GLU A 15 22.85 -12.96 -4.76
N SER A 16 22.04 -11.92 -5.10
CA SER A 16 22.11 -11.31 -6.44
C SER A 16 22.94 -10.03 -6.50
N PHE A 17 23.14 -9.34 -5.36
CA PHE A 17 23.77 -8.01 -5.26
C PHE A 17 24.73 -7.91 -4.07
N ALA A 18 25.51 -8.94 -3.77
CA ALA A 18 26.39 -9.00 -2.59
C ALA A 18 27.36 -7.81 -2.49
N ASP A 19 27.90 -7.38 -3.63
CA ASP A 19 28.82 -6.24 -3.75
C ASP A 19 28.12 -4.99 -4.31
N GLY A 20 26.79 -4.99 -4.31
CA GLY A 20 25.97 -3.91 -4.88
C GLY A 20 25.73 -2.76 -3.92
N ARG A 21 25.20 -1.69 -4.51
CA ARG A 21 24.67 -0.52 -3.80
C ARG A 21 23.17 -0.71 -3.65
N ILE A 22 22.71 -0.90 -2.43
CA ILE A 22 21.33 -1.27 -2.16
C ILE A 22 20.63 -0.17 -1.37
N LEU A 23 19.46 0.24 -1.83
CA LEU A 23 18.54 1.09 -1.09
C LEU A 23 17.43 0.24 -0.49
N VAL A 24 17.09 0.46 0.77
CA VAL A 24 15.94 -0.17 1.43
C VAL A 24 15.08 0.93 2.03
N THR A 25 13.86 1.09 1.53
CA THR A 25 12.91 2.08 2.05
C THR A 25 11.85 1.43 2.91
N VAL A 26 11.53 2.07 4.03
CA VAL A 26 10.57 1.60 5.02
C VAL A 26 9.68 2.74 5.52
N PRO A 27 8.44 2.48 5.98
CA PRO A 27 7.53 3.54 6.39
C PRO A 27 7.89 4.20 7.73
N THR A 28 8.44 3.44 8.68
CA THR A 28 8.63 3.92 10.06
C THR A 28 10.07 3.74 10.56
N LEU A 29 10.41 4.53 11.60
CA LEU A 29 11.73 4.47 12.25
C LEU A 29 11.95 3.14 12.98
N ASP A 30 10.91 2.58 13.59
CA ASP A 30 10.98 1.29 14.28
C ASP A 30 11.28 0.15 13.30
N LEU A 31 10.59 0.17 12.14
CA LEU A 31 10.82 -0.82 11.09
C LEU A 31 12.23 -0.69 10.48
N LEU A 32 12.77 0.53 10.38
CA LEU A 32 14.13 0.76 9.89
C LEU A 32 15.17 0.01 10.72
N ALA A 33 15.13 0.14 12.04
CA ALA A 33 16.07 -0.52 12.93
C ALA A 33 15.93 -2.05 12.88
N GLN A 34 14.70 -2.56 12.88
CA GLN A 34 14.41 -4.00 12.74
C GLN A 34 14.88 -4.56 11.39
N THR A 35 14.66 -3.81 10.30
CA THR A 35 15.11 -4.20 8.97
C THR A 35 16.63 -4.26 8.92
N ALA A 36 17.33 -3.27 9.45
CA ALA A 36 18.80 -3.28 9.51
C ALA A 36 19.33 -4.48 10.31
N GLN A 37 18.69 -4.81 11.43
CA GLN A 37 19.02 -5.99 12.24
C GLN A 37 18.80 -7.30 11.44
N ALA A 38 17.67 -7.44 10.78
CA ALA A 38 17.36 -8.59 9.94
C ALA A 38 18.38 -8.77 8.80
N TRP A 39 18.81 -7.67 8.18
CA TRP A 39 19.82 -7.71 7.12
C TRP A 39 21.19 -8.17 7.64
N ARG A 40 21.60 -7.71 8.83
CA ARG A 40 22.82 -8.23 9.48
C ARG A 40 22.71 -9.72 9.80
N LEU A 41 21.55 -10.14 10.30
CA LEU A 41 21.28 -11.56 10.62
C LEU A 41 21.37 -12.46 9.38
N VAL A 42 20.88 -12.02 8.23
CA VAL A 42 20.97 -12.73 6.95
C VAL A 42 22.41 -12.85 6.46
N GLY A 43 23.33 -11.99 6.93
CA GLY A 43 24.76 -12.07 6.63
C GLY A 43 25.32 -10.92 5.81
N HIS A 44 24.58 -9.87 5.55
CA HIS A 44 25.10 -8.69 4.88
C HIS A 44 26.22 -8.03 5.70
N ARG A 45 27.38 -7.82 5.07
CA ARG A 45 28.57 -7.24 5.71
C ARG A 45 28.95 -5.86 5.19
N ALA A 46 28.34 -5.42 4.09
CA ALA A 46 28.57 -4.10 3.53
C ALA A 46 28.33 -2.98 4.57
N PRO A 47 29.01 -1.83 4.44
CA PRO A 47 28.71 -0.66 5.25
C PRO A 47 27.23 -0.29 5.18
N MET A 48 26.66 0.08 6.33
CA MET A 48 25.25 0.46 6.43
C MET A 48 25.11 1.90 6.86
N VAL A 49 24.24 2.63 6.19
CA VAL A 49 23.90 4.03 6.48
C VAL A 49 22.38 4.15 6.54
N ALA A 50 21.85 4.91 7.48
CA ALA A 50 20.42 5.15 7.58
C ALA A 50 20.11 6.66 7.42
N VAL A 51 19.16 6.95 6.52
CA VAL A 51 18.64 8.30 6.29
C VAL A 51 17.39 8.49 7.14
N CYS A 52 17.61 8.90 8.38
CA CYS A 52 16.55 9.06 9.36
C CYS A 52 16.95 9.97 10.51
N SER A 53 15.99 10.36 11.35
CA SER A 53 16.19 11.22 12.53
C SER A 53 16.59 10.48 13.82
N LEU A 54 16.85 9.17 13.75
CA LEU A 54 17.31 8.39 14.91
C LEU A 54 18.81 8.61 15.18
N GLU A 55 19.16 9.76 15.70
CA GLU A 55 20.53 10.04 16.11
C GLU A 55 20.87 9.24 17.40
N ASN A 56 22.02 8.57 17.37
CA ASN A 56 22.51 7.77 18.52
C ASN A 56 21.58 6.63 19.00
N ASP A 57 20.79 6.05 18.10
CA ASP A 57 19.98 4.87 18.43
C ASP A 57 20.88 3.69 18.83
N PRO A 58 20.66 3.08 20.02
CA PRO A 58 21.53 2.00 20.53
C PRO A 58 21.57 0.79 19.59
N VAL A 59 20.43 0.40 19.01
CA VAL A 59 20.33 -0.77 18.12
C VAL A 59 21.12 -0.52 16.83
N LEU A 60 20.94 0.65 16.23
CA LEU A 60 21.64 1.00 14.98
C LEU A 60 23.15 1.16 15.24
N ASN A 61 23.55 1.72 16.38
CA ASN A 61 24.95 1.86 16.76
C ASN A 61 25.63 0.48 16.97
N GLU A 62 24.95 -0.45 17.64
CA GLU A 62 25.45 -1.81 17.85
C GLU A 62 25.63 -2.55 16.51
N LEU A 63 24.75 -2.33 15.56
CA LEU A 63 24.83 -2.87 14.21
C LEU A 63 25.87 -2.18 13.32
N GLY A 64 26.49 -1.11 13.80
CA GLY A 64 27.43 -0.29 13.03
C GLY A 64 26.76 0.51 11.92
N VAL A 65 25.48 0.87 12.07
CA VAL A 65 24.72 1.67 11.11
C VAL A 65 24.87 3.16 11.48
N ARG A 66 25.39 3.96 10.57
CA ARG A 66 25.50 5.40 10.76
C ARG A 66 24.21 6.08 10.37
N THR A 67 23.71 6.99 11.17
CA THR A 67 22.45 7.71 10.93
C THR A 67 22.68 9.17 10.61
N THR A 68 21.99 9.69 9.61
CA THR A 68 22.04 11.12 9.25
C THR A 68 20.81 11.57 8.48
N THR A 69 20.46 12.85 8.63
CA THR A 69 19.55 13.58 7.74
C THR A 69 20.29 14.61 6.90
N ASN A 70 21.62 14.68 7.02
CA ASN A 70 22.44 15.61 6.28
C ASN A 70 22.89 14.98 4.94
N PRO A 71 22.50 15.53 3.78
CA PRO A 71 22.82 14.95 2.48
C PRO A 71 24.33 14.93 2.16
N ILE A 72 25.11 15.86 2.73
CA ILE A 72 26.57 15.89 2.55
C ILE A 72 27.21 14.70 3.28
N GLN A 73 26.83 14.47 4.53
CA GLN A 73 27.32 13.32 5.30
C GLN A 73 26.91 12.02 4.64
N LEU A 74 25.66 11.96 4.15
CA LEU A 74 25.16 10.79 3.44
C LEU A 74 26.00 10.49 2.20
N ALA A 75 26.27 11.48 1.35
CA ALA A 75 27.10 11.33 0.15
C ALA A 75 28.53 10.88 0.50
N LEU A 76 29.10 11.41 1.56
CA LEU A 76 30.44 11.04 2.02
C LEU A 76 30.48 9.61 2.59
N TRP A 77 29.50 9.22 3.38
CA TRP A 77 29.48 7.91 4.05
C TRP A 77 29.10 6.76 3.12
N ALA A 78 28.18 7.03 2.19
CA ALA A 78 27.79 6.05 1.19
C ALA A 78 28.85 5.82 0.11
N GLY A 79 29.74 6.79 -0.12
CA GLY A 79 30.86 6.68 -1.06
C GLY A 79 30.42 6.21 -2.47
N ARG A 80 31.32 5.45 -3.14
CA ARG A 80 31.09 4.87 -4.47
C ARG A 80 31.09 3.33 -4.46
N GLY A 81 31.52 2.72 -3.38
CA GLY A 81 31.60 1.26 -3.20
C GLY A 81 30.29 0.63 -2.73
N PRO A 82 30.31 -0.66 -2.45
CA PRO A 82 29.19 -1.39 -1.89
C PRO A 82 28.68 -0.71 -0.61
N VAL A 83 27.36 -0.52 -0.52
CA VAL A 83 26.72 0.09 0.65
C VAL A 83 25.25 -0.28 0.70
N ILE A 84 24.73 -0.43 1.90
CA ILE A 84 23.29 -0.57 2.12
C ILE A 84 22.79 0.74 2.77
N VAL A 85 21.88 1.41 2.09
CA VAL A 85 21.26 2.64 2.56
C VAL A 85 19.85 2.34 2.99
N PHE A 86 19.56 2.45 4.28
CA PHE A 86 18.19 2.42 4.80
C PHE A 86 17.61 3.82 4.81
N ALA A 87 16.38 3.97 4.35
CA ALA A 87 15.72 5.27 4.30
C ALA A 87 14.26 5.14 4.72
N THR A 88 13.77 6.10 5.50
CA THR A 88 12.32 6.21 5.71
C THR A 88 11.67 6.91 4.53
N TYR A 89 10.38 6.64 4.26
CA TYR A 89 9.64 7.39 3.23
C TYR A 89 9.63 8.89 3.49
N ALA A 90 9.70 9.31 4.77
CA ALA A 90 9.83 10.71 5.15
C ALA A 90 11.11 11.37 4.60
N SER A 91 12.17 10.61 4.34
CA SER A 91 13.41 11.12 3.76
C SER A 91 13.34 11.43 2.25
N LEU A 92 12.25 10.99 1.58
CA LEU A 92 11.95 11.30 0.18
C LEU A 92 11.12 12.59 0.04
N VAL A 93 10.61 13.14 1.14
CA VAL A 93 9.75 14.33 1.13
C VAL A 93 10.59 15.59 1.04
N ASP A 94 10.24 16.47 0.10
CA ASP A 94 10.80 17.81 0.01
C ASP A 94 10.51 18.58 1.31
N ARG A 95 11.50 19.36 1.77
CA ARG A 95 11.40 20.19 2.97
C ARG A 95 11.27 21.65 2.60
N GLU A 96 10.63 22.45 3.45
CA GLU A 96 10.67 23.90 3.36
C GLU A 96 11.77 24.44 4.28
N ASP A 97 12.74 25.11 3.70
CA ASP A 97 13.71 25.91 4.42
C ASP A 97 13.14 27.31 4.63
N ILE A 98 12.60 27.56 5.82
CA ILE A 98 11.91 28.79 6.18
C ILE A 98 12.90 30.01 6.16
N ASP A 99 14.18 29.76 6.41
CA ASP A 99 15.23 30.77 6.47
C ASP A 99 15.75 31.12 5.06
N ALA A 100 15.45 30.35 4.04
CA ALA A 100 15.86 30.59 2.67
C ALA A 100 14.95 31.61 1.95
N PRO A 101 15.47 32.31 0.91
CA PRO A 101 14.66 33.14 0.01
C PRO A 101 13.50 32.33 -0.59
N VAL A 102 12.35 32.99 -0.85
CA VAL A 102 11.09 32.35 -1.27
C VAL A 102 11.24 31.43 -2.49
N ASP A 103 12.12 31.76 -3.41
CA ASP A 103 12.48 30.99 -4.62
C ASP A 103 13.37 29.77 -4.34
N GLN A 104 13.93 29.65 -3.14
CA GLN A 104 14.84 28.60 -2.72
C GLN A 104 14.35 27.81 -1.51
N ARG A 105 13.13 28.08 -1.03
CA ARG A 105 12.56 27.41 0.17
C ARG A 105 12.33 25.93 0.00
N LYS A 106 12.02 25.48 -1.21
CA LYS A 106 11.79 24.07 -1.46
C LYS A 106 13.12 23.34 -1.61
N VAL A 107 13.51 22.58 -0.60
CA VAL A 107 14.71 21.76 -0.56
C VAL A 107 14.32 20.29 -0.74
N ARG A 108 15.02 19.59 -1.63
CA ARG A 108 14.84 18.16 -1.85
C ARG A 108 15.05 17.38 -0.56
N GLY A 109 14.35 16.27 -0.42
CA GLY A 109 14.59 15.34 0.68
C GLY A 109 16.05 14.90 0.77
N PRO A 110 16.55 14.54 1.95
CA PRO A 110 17.98 14.27 2.17
C PRO A 110 18.57 13.22 1.24
N LEU A 111 17.82 12.16 0.92
CA LEU A 111 18.26 11.10 0.03
C LEU A 111 18.38 11.60 -1.42
N GLU A 112 17.35 12.27 -1.92
CA GLU A 112 17.35 12.81 -3.27
C GLU A 112 18.41 13.91 -3.43
N ALA A 113 18.59 14.76 -2.41
CA ALA A 113 19.61 15.80 -2.43
C ALA A 113 21.02 15.18 -2.53
N ALA A 114 21.31 14.12 -1.78
CA ALA A 114 22.59 13.43 -1.85
C ALA A 114 22.86 12.81 -3.23
N LEU A 115 21.82 12.25 -3.87
CA LEU A 115 21.90 11.67 -5.22
C LEU A 115 22.05 12.72 -6.31
N ALA A 116 21.35 13.85 -6.18
CA ALA A 116 21.43 14.95 -7.14
C ALA A 116 22.79 15.67 -7.12
N GLY A 117 23.42 15.75 -5.96
CA GLY A 117 24.68 16.49 -5.78
C GLY A 117 24.52 18.00 -6.00
N GLY A 118 25.60 18.63 -6.46
CA GLY A 118 25.61 20.04 -6.82
C GLY A 118 26.41 20.94 -5.88
N GLU A 119 26.38 22.25 -6.15
CA GLU A 119 27.18 23.24 -5.42
C GLU A 119 26.87 23.28 -3.91
N ARG A 120 25.60 23.10 -3.54
CA ARG A 120 25.17 23.08 -2.13
C ARG A 120 25.77 21.89 -1.34
N LEU A 121 26.24 20.85 -2.02
CA LEU A 121 26.91 19.71 -1.42
C LEU A 121 28.43 19.76 -1.58
N TYR A 122 28.99 20.93 -1.90
CA TYR A 122 30.43 21.12 -2.13
C TYR A 122 30.99 20.10 -3.12
N GLY A 123 30.24 19.79 -4.17
CA GLY A 123 30.64 18.83 -5.21
C GLY A 123 30.53 17.36 -4.78
N GLN A 124 30.03 17.07 -3.58
CA GLN A 124 29.74 15.70 -3.16
C GLN A 124 28.46 15.22 -3.85
N GLN A 125 28.50 13.98 -4.27
CA GLN A 125 27.36 13.32 -4.90
C GLN A 125 27.40 11.82 -4.59
N MET A 126 26.27 11.28 -4.20
CA MET A 126 26.11 9.84 -4.00
C MET A 126 25.81 9.16 -5.33
N SER A 127 26.42 8.00 -5.58
CA SER A 127 26.07 7.19 -6.75
C SER A 127 24.70 6.56 -6.57
N GLY A 128 24.05 6.24 -7.71
CA GLY A 128 22.79 5.49 -7.73
C GLY A 128 22.91 4.09 -7.12
N PHE A 129 21.82 3.36 -7.18
CA PHE A 129 21.70 2.02 -6.60
C PHE A 129 21.58 0.97 -7.69
N ASP A 130 22.15 -0.21 -7.43
CA ASP A 130 21.93 -1.39 -8.26
C ASP A 130 20.53 -1.98 -7.97
N LEU A 131 20.11 -1.94 -6.70
CA LEU A 131 18.82 -2.44 -6.26
C LEU A 131 18.16 -1.48 -5.27
N ALA A 132 16.89 -1.17 -5.47
CA ALA A 132 16.04 -0.50 -4.47
C ALA A 132 14.95 -1.47 -3.99
N ILE A 133 14.90 -1.74 -2.70
CA ILE A 133 13.86 -2.53 -2.04
C ILE A 133 12.90 -1.57 -1.36
N VAL A 134 11.62 -1.71 -1.68
CA VAL A 134 10.55 -0.81 -1.23
C VAL A 134 9.59 -1.62 -0.37
N ASP A 135 9.78 -1.58 0.95
CA ASP A 135 8.93 -2.31 1.89
C ASP A 135 7.64 -1.53 2.19
N GLU A 136 6.55 -2.26 2.42
CA GLU A 136 5.17 -1.74 2.52
C GLU A 136 4.82 -0.81 1.33
N ALA A 137 5.18 -1.27 0.14
CA ALA A 137 5.10 -0.52 -1.11
C ALA A 137 3.68 -0.02 -1.47
N HIS A 138 2.63 -0.58 -0.86
CA HIS A 138 1.25 -0.08 -1.03
C HIS A 138 1.11 1.41 -0.67
N SER A 139 2.01 1.94 0.17
CA SER A 139 2.03 3.35 0.55
C SER A 139 2.48 4.26 -0.60
N THR A 140 3.19 3.73 -1.60
CA THR A 140 3.67 4.46 -2.77
C THR A 140 2.73 4.38 -3.97
N ALA A 141 1.63 3.59 -3.87
CA ALA A 141 0.63 3.45 -4.92
C ALA A 141 -0.30 4.66 -4.98
N GLY A 142 -0.82 4.95 -6.16
CA GLY A 142 -1.72 6.06 -6.43
C GLY A 142 -1.06 7.16 -7.24
N ASP A 143 -1.39 8.40 -6.96
CA ASP A 143 -0.88 9.57 -7.67
C ASP A 143 0.66 9.64 -7.59
N LEU A 144 1.33 9.62 -8.74
CA LEU A 144 2.78 9.74 -8.85
C LEU A 144 3.31 11.13 -8.46
N GLY A 145 2.45 12.12 -8.32
CA GLY A 145 2.80 13.44 -7.76
C GLY A 145 3.00 13.44 -6.24
N ARG A 146 2.67 12.36 -5.54
CA ARG A 146 2.88 12.26 -4.09
C ARG A 146 4.36 12.16 -3.74
N PRO A 147 4.79 12.72 -2.59
CA PRO A 147 6.20 12.73 -2.20
C PRO A 147 6.85 11.34 -2.18
N TRP A 148 6.15 10.32 -1.68
CA TRP A 148 6.67 8.95 -1.58
C TRP A 148 6.77 8.22 -2.92
N ALA A 149 6.02 8.68 -3.93
CA ALA A 149 6.11 8.16 -5.29
C ALA A 149 7.43 8.53 -5.99
N ALA A 150 8.23 9.43 -5.41
CA ALA A 150 9.57 9.75 -5.89
C ALA A 150 10.47 8.51 -6.07
N ILE A 151 10.21 7.45 -5.31
CA ILE A 151 10.94 6.18 -5.41
C ILE A 151 10.78 5.50 -6.78
N HIS A 152 9.73 5.81 -7.54
CA HIS A 152 9.49 5.26 -8.87
C HIS A 152 10.25 6.01 -9.97
N ASP A 153 10.70 7.24 -9.68
CA ASP A 153 11.37 8.09 -10.66
C ASP A 153 12.89 7.91 -10.63
N ASN A 154 13.43 7.33 -11.70
CA ASN A 154 14.87 7.13 -11.85
C ASN A 154 15.67 8.44 -12.00
N ALA A 155 15.03 9.55 -12.34
CA ALA A 155 15.70 10.84 -12.36
C ALA A 155 15.90 11.41 -10.95
N ARG A 156 15.03 11.02 -10.02
CA ARG A 156 15.09 11.42 -8.60
C ARG A 156 15.87 10.40 -7.75
N ILE A 157 15.50 9.14 -7.85
CA ILE A 157 16.13 8.01 -7.12
C ILE A 157 16.61 6.99 -8.15
N PRO A 158 17.83 7.15 -8.68
CA PRO A 158 18.37 6.24 -9.68
C PRO A 158 18.62 4.85 -9.06
N ALA A 159 17.97 3.84 -9.63
CA ALA A 159 18.16 2.44 -9.29
C ALA A 159 17.97 1.58 -10.55
N ASP A 160 18.86 0.60 -10.76
CA ASP A 160 18.78 -0.28 -11.93
C ASP A 160 17.60 -1.24 -11.80
N PHE A 161 17.40 -1.79 -10.60
CA PHE A 161 16.30 -2.69 -10.25
C PHE A 161 15.52 -2.19 -9.05
N ARG A 162 14.23 -2.53 -9.01
CA ARG A 162 13.35 -2.29 -7.87
C ARG A 162 12.60 -3.56 -7.49
N LEU A 163 12.59 -3.86 -6.20
CA LEU A 163 11.81 -4.94 -5.59
C LEU A 163 10.80 -4.34 -4.63
N TYR A 164 9.52 -4.55 -4.90
CA TYR A 164 8.44 -4.05 -4.10
C TYR A 164 7.88 -5.15 -3.20
N LEU A 165 7.73 -4.85 -1.91
CA LEU A 165 7.20 -5.77 -0.91
C LEU A 165 5.94 -5.18 -0.30
N THR A 166 4.88 -5.95 -0.23
CA THR A 166 3.66 -5.56 0.48
C THR A 166 2.85 -6.77 0.92
N ALA A 167 2.12 -6.62 2.01
CA ALA A 167 1.09 -7.58 2.39
C ALA A 167 -0.27 -7.25 1.73
N THR A 168 -0.45 -6.03 1.27
CA THR A 168 -1.74 -5.48 0.82
C THR A 168 -1.56 -4.71 -0.47
N PRO A 169 -1.45 -5.40 -1.62
CA PRO A 169 -1.28 -4.71 -2.90
C PRO A 169 -2.47 -3.80 -3.21
N ARG A 170 -2.18 -2.57 -3.62
CA ARG A 170 -3.18 -1.61 -4.10
C ARG A 170 -3.27 -1.67 -5.61
N ILE A 171 -4.31 -2.33 -6.09
CA ILE A 171 -4.61 -2.42 -7.52
C ILE A 171 -5.63 -1.34 -7.83
N LEU A 172 -5.15 -0.28 -8.46
CA LEU A 172 -5.96 0.82 -8.94
C LEU A 172 -6.19 0.63 -10.43
N ALA A 173 -7.41 0.78 -10.91
CA ALA A 173 -7.66 0.78 -12.34
C ALA A 173 -7.07 2.05 -12.98
N ALA A 174 -6.88 2.01 -14.31
CA ALA A 174 -6.57 3.20 -15.07
C ALA A 174 -7.61 4.28 -14.72
N ALA A 175 -7.16 5.33 -14.05
CA ALA A 175 -8.05 6.34 -13.53
C ALA A 175 -8.88 6.96 -14.65
N ARG A 176 -10.12 7.28 -14.32
CA ARG A 176 -10.74 8.46 -14.95
C ARG A 176 -9.73 9.60 -14.79
N PRO A 177 -9.51 10.41 -15.84
CA PRO A 177 -8.58 11.51 -15.75
C PRO A 177 -8.94 12.39 -14.55
N GLN A 178 -8.30 12.14 -13.42
CA GLN A 178 -8.35 13.01 -12.26
C GLN A 178 -7.39 14.15 -12.53
N LYS A 179 -7.89 15.36 -12.57
CA LYS A 179 -7.03 16.54 -12.67
C LYS A 179 -6.21 16.60 -11.38
N GLY A 180 -4.92 16.43 -11.51
CA GLY A 180 -3.97 16.73 -10.43
C GLY A 180 -4.10 18.18 -9.96
N ALA A 181 -3.46 18.53 -8.84
CA ALA A 181 -3.50 19.88 -8.27
C ALA A 181 -3.08 20.97 -9.29
N ASP A 182 -2.34 20.60 -10.33
CA ASP A 182 -1.85 21.49 -11.39
C ASP A 182 -2.69 21.45 -12.67
N GLY A 183 -3.87 20.78 -12.65
CA GLY A 183 -4.76 20.70 -13.81
C GLY A 183 -4.29 19.73 -14.91
N GLN A 184 -3.19 19.02 -14.73
CA GLN A 184 -2.72 17.93 -15.58
C GLN A 184 -3.32 16.60 -15.12
N GLU A 185 -3.44 15.64 -16.03
CA GLU A 185 -3.88 14.29 -15.69
C GLU A 185 -2.90 13.64 -14.72
N ALA A 186 -3.39 13.19 -13.56
CA ALA A 186 -2.57 12.48 -12.59
C ALA A 186 -2.21 11.09 -13.15
N GLU A 187 -0.94 10.83 -13.33
CA GLU A 187 -0.43 9.50 -13.64
C GLU A 187 -0.50 8.65 -12.37
N ILE A 188 -1.25 7.53 -12.42
CA ILE A 188 -1.50 6.69 -11.26
C ILE A 188 -0.68 5.42 -11.31
N ALA A 189 0.11 5.18 -10.26
CA ALA A 189 0.81 3.94 -10.03
C ALA A 189 -0.14 2.90 -9.44
N THR A 190 -0.32 1.77 -10.11
CA THR A 190 -1.10 0.63 -9.64
C THR A 190 -0.21 -0.59 -9.44
N MET A 191 -0.51 -1.38 -8.40
CA MET A 191 0.21 -2.64 -8.11
C MET A 191 -0.45 -3.84 -8.81
N ALA A 192 -1.08 -3.62 -9.97
CA ALA A 192 -1.55 -4.70 -10.82
C ALA A 192 -0.37 -5.56 -11.28
N ASP A 193 -0.62 -6.85 -11.52
CA ASP A 193 0.34 -7.75 -12.14
C ASP A 193 0.53 -7.39 -13.61
N ASP A 194 1.34 -6.38 -13.85
CA ASP A 194 1.63 -5.83 -15.17
C ASP A 194 3.15 -5.64 -15.31
N PRO A 195 3.83 -6.47 -16.13
CA PRO A 195 5.26 -6.34 -16.37
C PRO A 195 5.69 -4.96 -16.87
N GLU A 196 4.78 -4.24 -17.51
CA GLU A 196 5.00 -2.91 -18.07
C GLU A 196 4.63 -1.79 -17.09
N GLY A 197 3.92 -2.15 -16.00
CA GLY A 197 3.46 -1.21 -15.00
C GLY A 197 4.58 -0.67 -14.11
N THR A 198 4.26 0.32 -13.30
CA THR A 198 5.21 0.96 -12.37
C THR A 198 5.86 -0.04 -11.42
N TYR A 199 5.11 -1.05 -10.97
CA TYR A 199 5.58 -2.07 -10.03
C TYR A 199 6.10 -3.34 -10.71
N GLY A 200 5.88 -3.51 -12.01
CA GLY A 200 6.27 -4.70 -12.74
C GLY A 200 5.40 -5.92 -12.45
N ALA A 201 5.87 -7.09 -12.87
CA ALA A 201 5.18 -8.36 -12.64
C ALA A 201 5.24 -8.79 -11.17
N TRP A 202 4.23 -9.50 -10.72
CA TRP A 202 4.25 -10.18 -9.43
C TRP A 202 5.21 -11.37 -9.49
N LEU A 203 6.23 -11.32 -8.64
CA LEU A 203 7.23 -12.38 -8.56
C LEU A 203 6.77 -13.55 -7.70
N ALA A 204 6.11 -13.25 -6.57
CA ALA A 204 5.60 -14.25 -5.64
C ALA A 204 4.41 -13.71 -4.84
N GLU A 205 3.50 -14.61 -4.52
CA GLU A 205 2.38 -14.36 -3.62
C GLU A 205 2.26 -15.53 -2.64
N LEU A 206 2.09 -15.22 -1.36
CA LEU A 206 1.86 -16.20 -0.31
C LEU A 206 0.58 -15.83 0.44
N GLY A 207 -0.48 -16.63 0.25
CA GLY A 207 -1.75 -16.48 0.95
C GLY A 207 -1.64 -16.86 2.43
N LEU A 208 -2.62 -16.44 3.24
CA LEU A 208 -2.63 -16.70 4.68
C LEU A 208 -2.81 -18.19 4.97
N SER A 209 -3.74 -18.86 4.29
CA SER A 209 -3.96 -20.31 4.41
C SER A 209 -2.70 -21.10 4.05
N GLU A 210 -2.07 -20.76 2.93
CA GLU A 210 -0.86 -21.42 2.48
C GLU A 210 0.32 -21.19 3.46
N ALA A 211 0.42 -20.00 4.05
CA ALA A 211 1.44 -19.71 5.05
C ALA A 211 1.24 -20.52 6.35
N ILE A 212 0.01 -20.76 6.74
CA ILE A 212 -0.33 -21.62 7.88
C ILE A 212 -0.08 -23.09 7.54
N GLU A 213 -0.52 -23.57 6.37
CA GLU A 213 -0.29 -24.94 5.90
C GLU A 213 1.21 -25.28 5.78
N ARG A 214 2.03 -24.29 5.43
CA ARG A 214 3.50 -24.41 5.38
C ARG A 214 4.19 -24.21 6.72
N GLU A 215 3.44 -24.04 7.80
CA GLU A 215 3.98 -23.78 9.15
C GLU A 215 4.88 -22.53 9.23
N ILE A 216 4.70 -21.56 8.31
CA ILE A 216 5.39 -20.27 8.34
C ILE A 216 4.69 -19.34 9.36
N LEU A 217 3.37 -19.49 9.49
CA LEU A 217 2.53 -18.77 10.43
C LEU A 217 1.79 -19.76 11.33
N ALA A 218 1.47 -19.32 12.54
CA ALA A 218 0.66 -20.07 13.47
C ALA A 218 -0.80 -20.17 12.98
N GLY A 219 -1.47 -21.25 13.32
CA GLY A 219 -2.90 -21.35 13.21
C GLY A 219 -3.61 -20.36 14.15
N PHE A 220 -4.91 -20.12 13.94
CA PHE A 220 -5.67 -19.23 14.79
C PHE A 220 -7.10 -19.70 15.00
N GLU A 221 -7.70 -19.15 16.04
CA GLU A 221 -9.10 -19.31 16.42
C GLU A 221 -9.72 -17.94 16.66
N ILE A 222 -10.99 -17.78 16.31
CA ILE A 222 -11.73 -16.53 16.51
C ILE A 222 -12.69 -16.73 17.69
N ASP A 223 -12.49 -15.97 18.74
CA ASP A 223 -13.31 -15.98 19.95
C ASP A 223 -14.26 -14.79 19.95
N VAL A 224 -15.56 -15.05 19.91
CA VAL A 224 -16.59 -14.02 19.97
C VAL A 224 -17.03 -13.84 21.41
N LEU A 225 -16.64 -12.73 22.03
CA LEU A 225 -17.05 -12.38 23.40
C LEU A 225 -18.34 -11.58 23.36
N GLU A 226 -19.44 -12.21 23.74
CA GLU A 226 -20.73 -11.56 23.87
C GLU A 226 -20.85 -10.89 25.22
N ILE A 227 -20.81 -9.57 25.22
CA ILE A 227 -20.80 -8.74 26.41
C ILE A 227 -22.16 -8.09 26.59
N ARG A 228 -22.79 -8.30 27.74
CA ARG A 228 -24.03 -7.65 28.15
C ARG A 228 -23.78 -6.69 29.26
N ASP A 229 -24.40 -5.52 29.20
CA ASP A 229 -24.45 -4.62 30.34
C ASP A 229 -25.52 -5.13 31.33
N PRO A 230 -25.15 -5.58 32.54
CA PRO A 230 -26.10 -6.07 33.52
C PRO A 230 -27.01 -4.96 34.07
N SER A 231 -26.60 -3.69 33.95
CA SER A 231 -27.31 -2.56 34.54
C SER A 231 -27.32 -1.37 33.58
N PRO A 232 -28.00 -1.46 32.43
CA PRO A 232 -28.04 -0.37 31.48
C PRO A 232 -28.75 0.87 32.06
N VAL A 233 -28.09 2.05 31.91
CA VAL A 233 -28.68 3.33 32.34
C VAL A 233 -29.29 4.04 31.15
N LEU A 234 -30.60 4.27 31.21
CA LEU A 234 -31.35 5.00 30.20
C LEU A 234 -31.02 6.50 30.27
N GLY A 235 -30.74 7.12 29.15
CA GLY A 235 -30.46 8.54 29.07
C GLY A 235 -29.03 8.95 29.46
N GLU A 236 -28.14 8.00 29.58
CA GLU A 236 -26.70 8.21 29.85
C GLU A 236 -26.02 9.00 28.75
N SER A 237 -25.03 9.82 29.10
CA SER A 237 -24.18 10.48 28.11
C SER A 237 -23.38 9.46 27.30
N GLU A 238 -23.01 9.81 26.05
CA GLU A 238 -22.24 8.91 25.22
C GLU A 238 -20.84 8.59 25.81
N GLU A 239 -20.28 9.53 26.55
CA GLU A 239 -19.01 9.38 27.25
C GLU A 239 -19.11 8.36 28.40
N ALA A 240 -20.16 8.46 29.21
CA ALA A 240 -20.44 7.50 30.30
C ALA A 240 -20.69 6.09 29.74
N ARG A 241 -21.44 5.99 28.62
CA ARG A 241 -21.65 4.71 27.92
C ARG A 241 -20.32 4.10 27.41
N ARG A 242 -19.43 4.91 26.86
CA ARG A 242 -18.10 4.46 26.46
C ARG A 242 -17.29 3.96 27.65
N GLY A 243 -17.22 4.72 28.70
CA GLY A 243 -16.53 4.31 29.94
C GLY A 243 -17.03 2.98 30.47
N ARG A 244 -18.36 2.79 30.50
CA ARG A 244 -18.96 1.54 30.91
C ARG A 244 -18.63 0.37 29.98
N ARG A 245 -18.72 0.57 28.66
CA ARG A 245 -18.32 -0.45 27.67
C ARG A 245 -16.86 -0.86 27.86
N LEU A 246 -16.00 0.10 28.18
CA LEU A 246 -14.59 -0.16 28.44
C LEU A 246 -14.39 -1.04 29.69
N ALA A 247 -15.10 -0.75 30.80
CA ALA A 247 -15.05 -1.55 32.00
C ALA A 247 -15.58 -2.97 31.76
N LEU A 248 -16.70 -3.11 31.07
CA LEU A 248 -17.24 -4.42 30.68
C LEU A 248 -16.27 -5.20 29.80
N LEU A 249 -15.59 -4.54 28.88
CA LEU A 249 -14.55 -5.15 28.04
C LEU A 249 -13.38 -5.65 28.88
N GLN A 250 -12.90 -4.85 29.84
CA GLN A 250 -11.81 -5.24 30.74
C GLN A 250 -12.18 -6.51 31.51
N THR A 251 -13.37 -6.55 32.09
CA THR A 251 -13.88 -7.72 32.83
C THR A 251 -13.95 -8.95 31.91
N ALA A 252 -14.64 -8.84 30.78
CA ALA A 252 -14.80 -9.95 29.85
C ALA A 252 -13.47 -10.47 29.32
N LEU A 253 -12.52 -9.57 29.05
CA LEU A 253 -11.21 -9.95 28.53
C LEU A 253 -10.34 -10.63 29.61
N LEU A 254 -10.40 -10.18 30.87
CA LEU A 254 -9.70 -10.81 31.97
C LEU A 254 -10.28 -12.20 32.26
N GLU A 255 -11.61 -12.36 32.29
CA GLU A 255 -12.28 -13.65 32.43
C GLU A 255 -11.89 -14.60 31.28
N HIS A 256 -11.90 -14.09 30.05
CA HIS A 256 -11.50 -14.87 28.89
C HIS A 256 -10.03 -15.29 28.95
N ALA A 257 -9.15 -14.35 29.34
CA ALA A 257 -7.73 -14.64 29.53
C ALA A 257 -7.49 -15.67 30.64
N ALA A 258 -8.31 -15.65 31.70
CA ALA A 258 -8.28 -16.67 32.73
C ALA A 258 -8.74 -18.04 32.22
N ALA A 259 -9.89 -18.08 31.53
CA ALA A 259 -10.46 -19.31 30.96
C ALA A 259 -9.53 -20.04 29.99
N TRP A 260 -8.80 -19.30 29.17
CA TRP A 260 -7.88 -19.85 28.18
C TRP A 260 -6.40 -19.77 28.58
N ASN A 261 -6.12 -19.36 29.82
CA ASN A 261 -4.79 -19.16 30.36
C ASN A 261 -3.86 -18.32 29.44
N LEU A 262 -4.44 -17.23 28.85
CA LEU A 262 -3.68 -16.33 27.97
C LEU A 262 -2.71 -15.50 28.78
N ARG A 263 -1.49 -15.38 28.29
CA ARG A 263 -0.39 -14.67 28.96
C ARG A 263 -0.13 -13.30 28.35
N THR A 264 -0.34 -13.13 27.04
CA THR A 264 -0.12 -11.89 26.32
C THR A 264 -1.29 -11.57 25.42
N VAL A 265 -1.94 -10.45 25.69
CA VAL A 265 -3.11 -9.99 24.94
C VAL A 265 -2.87 -8.57 24.47
N MET A 266 -2.97 -8.35 23.15
CA MET A 266 -2.92 -7.03 22.56
C MET A 266 -4.31 -6.54 22.24
N THR A 267 -4.66 -5.32 22.63
CA THR A 267 -5.95 -4.71 22.32
C THR A 267 -5.78 -3.52 21.38
N PHE A 268 -6.66 -3.42 20.37
CA PHE A 268 -6.63 -2.34 19.39
C PHE A 268 -7.80 -1.40 19.62
N HIS A 269 -7.48 -0.13 19.84
CA HIS A 269 -8.41 0.97 20.09
C HIS A 269 -8.27 2.03 19.00
N GLN A 270 -9.32 2.82 18.78
CA GLN A 270 -9.27 3.94 17.84
C GLN A 270 -8.86 5.26 18.48
N LYS A 271 -9.12 5.41 19.76
CA LYS A 271 -8.85 6.63 20.52
C LYS A 271 -7.77 6.41 21.55
N VAL A 272 -6.90 7.41 21.67
CA VAL A 272 -5.80 7.40 22.65
C VAL A 272 -6.33 7.36 24.08
N GLU A 273 -7.37 8.15 24.36
CA GLU A 273 -7.98 8.23 25.67
C GLU A 273 -8.58 6.89 26.10
N GLU A 274 -9.17 6.13 25.18
CA GLU A 274 -9.76 4.81 25.47
C GLU A 274 -8.66 3.77 25.73
N ALA A 275 -7.56 3.78 24.98
CA ALA A 275 -6.42 2.90 25.20
C ALA A 275 -5.73 3.19 26.53
N ALA A 276 -5.52 4.47 26.86
CA ALA A 276 -4.95 4.90 28.11
C ALA A 276 -5.82 4.47 29.29
N ALA A 277 -7.12 4.80 29.24
CA ALA A 277 -8.08 4.43 30.29
C ALA A 277 -8.20 2.91 30.46
N PHE A 278 -8.15 2.15 29.33
CA PHE A 278 -8.13 0.69 29.39
C PHE A 278 -6.92 0.18 30.18
N ALA A 279 -5.71 0.62 29.82
CA ALA A 279 -4.49 0.15 30.44
C ALA A 279 -4.36 0.60 31.92
N GLU A 280 -4.75 1.84 32.23
CA GLU A 280 -4.66 2.40 33.58
C GLU A 280 -5.64 1.74 34.58
N LYS A 281 -6.84 1.37 34.11
CA LYS A 281 -7.88 0.79 34.94
C LYS A 281 -7.87 -0.74 35.02
N LEU A 282 -7.20 -1.40 34.11
CA LEU A 282 -7.17 -2.87 34.03
C LEU A 282 -6.66 -3.54 35.32
N PRO A 283 -5.60 -3.04 35.99
CA PRO A 283 -5.14 -3.63 37.24
C PRO A 283 -6.18 -3.56 38.38
N GLU A 284 -6.99 -2.51 38.44
CA GLU A 284 -8.08 -2.37 39.40
C GLU A 284 -9.17 -3.43 39.17
N THR A 285 -9.59 -3.60 37.90
CA THR A 285 -10.56 -4.64 37.52
C THR A 285 -10.01 -6.04 37.80
N ALA A 286 -8.71 -6.25 37.51
CA ALA A 286 -8.07 -7.54 37.83
C ALA A 286 -8.04 -7.84 39.34
N ALA A 287 -7.81 -6.81 40.16
CA ALA A 287 -7.87 -6.95 41.63
C ALA A 287 -9.27 -7.35 42.10
N GLU A 288 -10.31 -6.69 41.57
CA GLU A 288 -11.70 -7.02 41.91
C GLU A 288 -12.03 -8.47 41.56
N LEU A 289 -11.71 -8.92 40.37
CA LEU A 289 -11.96 -10.29 39.92
C LEU A 289 -11.17 -11.30 40.75
N TYR A 290 -9.89 -11.01 41.05
CA TYR A 290 -9.09 -11.87 41.88
C TYR A 290 -9.68 -12.02 43.30
N MET A 291 -10.07 -10.92 43.94
CA MET A 291 -10.64 -10.94 45.30
C MET A 291 -12.00 -11.66 45.34
N ASN A 292 -12.77 -11.62 44.25
CA ASN A 292 -14.07 -12.31 44.19
C ASN A 292 -13.92 -13.82 44.00
N ASP A 293 -12.82 -14.27 43.39
CA ASP A 293 -12.59 -15.67 42.99
C ASP A 293 -11.58 -16.40 43.89
N ALA A 294 -10.74 -15.67 44.63
CA ALA A 294 -9.68 -16.23 45.45
C ALA A 294 -10.23 -16.85 46.75
N SER A 295 -9.84 -18.09 47.02
CA SER A 295 -10.04 -18.72 48.31
C SER A 295 -9.07 -18.15 49.35
N ASP A 296 -9.40 -18.32 50.65
CA ASP A 296 -8.50 -17.95 51.77
C ASP A 296 -7.12 -18.63 51.63
N GLU A 297 -7.07 -19.81 51.04
CA GLU A 297 -5.86 -20.56 50.76
C GLU A 297 -5.04 -19.92 49.62
N ASP A 298 -5.70 -19.42 48.58
CA ASP A 298 -5.05 -18.73 47.47
C ASP A 298 -4.47 -17.39 47.93
N LEU A 299 -5.21 -16.64 48.75
CA LEU A 299 -4.73 -15.40 49.35
C LEU A 299 -3.50 -15.64 50.24
N ALA A 300 -3.52 -16.70 51.07
CA ALA A 300 -2.40 -17.08 51.92
C ALA A 300 -1.17 -17.58 51.12
N LYS A 301 -1.38 -18.19 49.96
CA LYS A 301 -0.31 -18.56 49.02
C LYS A 301 0.29 -17.33 48.36
N ALA A 302 -0.54 -16.40 47.92
CA ALA A 302 -0.11 -15.16 47.28
C ALA A 302 0.74 -14.29 48.19
N GLU A 303 0.40 -14.21 49.52
CA GLU A 303 1.19 -13.51 50.51
C GLU A 303 2.59 -14.11 50.73
N LYS A 304 2.77 -15.40 50.45
CA LYS A 304 4.05 -16.11 50.61
C LYS A 304 4.93 -16.04 49.37
N LEU A 305 4.39 -15.64 48.24
CA LEU A 305 5.17 -15.52 47.02
C LEU A 305 6.08 -14.29 47.09
N PRO A 306 7.37 -14.42 46.78
CA PRO A 306 8.27 -13.26 46.77
C PRO A 306 7.78 -12.29 45.70
N ALA A 307 7.51 -11.05 46.11
CA ALA A 307 6.97 -10.00 45.23
C ALA A 307 7.90 -9.63 44.04
N SER A 308 9.12 -10.11 44.00
CA SER A 308 10.14 -9.60 43.10
C SER A 308 11.25 -10.59 42.74
N SER A 309 10.98 -11.84 42.45
CA SER A 309 12.02 -12.75 41.94
C SER A 309 11.91 -12.90 40.43
N ILE A 310 13.04 -12.68 39.70
CA ILE A 310 13.21 -13.04 38.31
C ILE A 310 13.02 -14.56 38.13
N ASP A 311 13.31 -15.34 39.19
CA ASP A 311 13.21 -16.79 39.30
C ASP A 311 11.93 -17.26 39.99
N ALA A 312 10.91 -16.40 40.17
CA ALA A 312 9.66 -16.87 40.76
C ALA A 312 9.09 -17.96 39.88
N GLU A 313 9.16 -19.21 40.38
CA GLU A 313 8.55 -20.36 39.71
C GLU A 313 7.11 -20.02 39.37
N PHE A 314 6.76 -20.10 38.09
CA PHE A 314 5.38 -19.99 37.67
C PHE A 314 4.67 -21.22 38.22
N TYR A 315 3.90 -21.05 39.31
CA TYR A 315 2.96 -22.11 39.63
C TYR A 315 1.97 -22.24 38.48
N GLU A 316 1.71 -23.48 38.09
CA GLU A 316 0.70 -23.79 37.09
C GLU A 316 -0.62 -23.22 37.57
N LEU A 317 -1.13 -22.22 36.83
CA LEU A 317 -2.46 -21.73 37.02
C LEU A 317 -3.41 -22.68 36.34
N GLU A 318 -4.35 -23.21 37.12
CA GLU A 318 -5.49 -23.92 36.55
C GLU A 318 -6.28 -22.96 35.64
N ALA A 319 -6.75 -23.47 34.53
CA ALA A 319 -7.64 -22.69 33.65
C ALA A 319 -8.85 -22.18 34.41
N GLY A 320 -9.24 -20.94 34.19
CA GLY A 320 -10.33 -20.27 34.94
C GLY A 320 -9.91 -19.49 36.17
N ARG A 321 -8.64 -19.53 36.56
CA ARG A 321 -8.15 -18.81 37.73
C ARG A 321 -7.64 -17.42 37.40
N HIS A 322 -8.06 -16.42 38.19
CA HIS A 322 -7.51 -15.09 38.17
C HIS A 322 -6.18 -15.05 38.91
N VAL A 323 -5.30 -14.15 38.48
CA VAL A 323 -3.97 -13.96 39.08
C VAL A 323 -3.97 -12.75 40.00
N PRO A 324 -3.10 -12.70 41.03
CA PRO A 324 -2.93 -11.52 41.86
C PRO A 324 -2.67 -10.26 41.03
N PRO A 325 -3.18 -9.09 41.45
CA PRO A 325 -3.10 -7.87 40.64
C PRO A 325 -1.66 -7.40 40.35
N ASP A 326 -0.71 -7.67 41.22
CA ASP A 326 0.73 -7.41 41.04
C ASP A 326 1.37 -8.31 39.97
N ARG A 327 0.66 -9.32 39.50
CA ARG A 327 1.05 -10.23 38.42
C ARG A 327 0.35 -9.93 37.11
N VAL A 328 -0.46 -8.86 37.02
CA VAL A 328 -1.08 -8.34 35.83
C VAL A 328 -0.37 -7.07 35.39
N TRP A 329 0.21 -7.08 34.23
CA TRP A 329 0.85 -5.92 33.62
C TRP A 329 -0.06 -5.33 32.55
N SER A 330 -0.13 -4.01 32.49
CA SER A 330 -0.83 -3.31 31.44
C SER A 330 -0.10 -2.03 31.04
N ALA A 331 -0.10 -1.73 29.75
CA ALA A 331 0.40 -0.48 29.21
C ALA A 331 -0.35 -0.11 27.94
N TRP A 332 -0.13 1.10 27.46
CA TRP A 332 -0.69 1.56 26.20
C TRP A 332 0.35 2.26 25.32
N LEU A 333 0.13 2.26 24.00
CA LEU A 333 1.00 2.90 23.03
C LEU A 333 0.20 3.67 21.97
N CYS A 334 0.68 4.87 21.65
CA CYS A 334 0.19 5.68 20.55
C CYS A 334 1.35 6.33 19.76
N GLY A 335 1.07 7.07 18.68
CA GLY A 335 2.05 7.70 17.81
C GLY A 335 2.98 8.69 18.48
N ASP A 336 2.51 9.30 19.57
CA ASP A 336 3.24 10.37 20.27
C ASP A 336 4.33 9.85 21.22
N HIS A 337 4.33 8.54 21.54
CA HIS A 337 5.40 7.96 22.36
C HIS A 337 6.73 7.95 21.61
N LEU A 338 7.80 8.24 22.33
CA LEU A 338 9.16 8.17 21.80
C LEU A 338 9.50 6.72 21.37
N VAL A 339 10.35 6.59 20.37
CA VAL A 339 10.78 5.27 19.86
C VAL A 339 11.38 4.40 20.97
N ALA A 340 12.19 5.00 21.86
CA ALA A 340 12.78 4.29 22.99
C ALA A 340 11.72 3.78 23.99
N GLU A 341 10.71 4.59 24.29
CA GLU A 341 9.60 4.20 25.18
C GLU A 341 8.79 3.07 24.56
N ARG A 342 8.45 3.18 23.26
CA ARG A 342 7.76 2.11 22.54
C ARG A 342 8.51 0.79 22.58
N ARG A 343 9.81 0.81 22.31
CA ARG A 343 10.66 -0.38 22.37
C ARG A 343 10.67 -1.00 23.77
N GLU A 344 10.77 -0.19 24.80
CA GLU A 344 10.78 -0.69 26.18
C GLU A 344 9.44 -1.32 26.55
N VAL A 345 8.32 -0.67 26.26
CA VAL A 345 6.98 -1.23 26.51
C VAL A 345 6.78 -2.54 25.73
N LEU A 346 7.19 -2.60 24.48
CA LEU A 346 7.10 -3.82 23.67
C LEU A 346 8.01 -4.93 24.20
N ARG A 347 9.21 -4.60 24.69
CA ARG A 347 10.11 -5.55 25.32
C ARG A 347 9.49 -6.14 26.59
N GLN A 348 8.90 -5.31 27.44
CA GLN A 348 8.23 -5.77 28.66
C GLN A 348 7.07 -6.69 28.31
N PHE A 349 6.20 -6.27 27.40
CA PHE A 349 5.05 -7.05 26.95
C PHE A 349 5.46 -8.41 26.35
N ALA A 350 6.38 -8.41 25.39
CA ALA A 350 6.76 -9.61 24.67
C ALA A 350 7.51 -10.64 25.54
N ASN A 351 8.17 -10.19 26.61
CA ASN A 351 8.86 -11.08 27.54
C ASN A 351 8.04 -11.35 28.81
N GLY A 352 6.90 -10.70 29.00
CA GLY A 352 6.06 -10.84 30.17
C GLY A 352 6.77 -10.41 31.46
N ILE A 353 7.37 -9.22 31.42
CA ILE A 353 8.08 -8.60 32.55
C ILE A 353 7.57 -7.18 32.78
N ASP A 354 7.69 -6.71 33.98
CA ASP A 354 7.42 -5.31 34.35
C ASP A 354 8.65 -4.40 34.14
N ALA A 355 8.53 -3.13 34.50
CA ALA A 355 9.60 -2.14 34.41
C ALA A 355 10.81 -2.46 35.30
N ALA A 356 10.62 -3.22 36.38
CA ALA A 356 11.69 -3.68 37.29
C ALA A 356 12.34 -4.97 36.77
N GLY A 357 11.83 -5.59 35.70
CA GLY A 357 12.27 -6.85 35.16
C GLY A 357 11.66 -8.07 35.87
N CYS A 358 10.68 -7.86 36.75
CA CYS A 358 9.98 -8.95 37.43
C CYS A 358 8.96 -9.62 36.48
N ARG A 359 8.87 -10.93 36.51
CA ARG A 359 7.96 -11.69 35.70
C ARG A 359 6.50 -11.45 36.10
N VAL A 360 5.63 -11.24 35.11
CA VAL A 360 4.19 -11.13 35.28
C VAL A 360 3.47 -12.31 34.64
N HIS A 361 2.31 -12.67 35.14
CA HIS A 361 1.56 -13.80 34.57
C HIS A 361 0.82 -13.39 33.31
N ARG A 362 0.12 -12.25 33.33
CA ARG A 362 -0.64 -11.74 32.22
C ARG A 362 -0.21 -10.33 31.86
N ALA A 363 -0.01 -10.09 30.59
CA ALA A 363 0.36 -8.80 30.05
C ALA A 363 -0.68 -8.34 29.01
N PHE A 364 -1.17 -7.12 29.16
CA PHE A 364 -2.14 -6.50 28.27
C PHE A 364 -1.55 -5.22 27.67
N LEU A 365 -1.53 -5.14 26.35
CA LEU A 365 -1.02 -3.97 25.64
C LEU A 365 -2.13 -3.33 24.82
N ALA A 366 -2.55 -2.12 25.18
CA ALA A 366 -3.50 -1.32 24.41
C ALA A 366 -2.76 -0.49 23.37
N SER A 367 -3.20 -0.54 22.12
CA SER A 367 -2.54 0.13 21.00
C SER A 367 -3.51 0.98 20.18
N VAL A 368 -3.05 2.17 19.77
CA VAL A 368 -3.77 3.06 18.85
C VAL A 368 -2.87 3.39 17.66
N ARG A 369 -3.17 2.81 16.49
CA ARG A 369 -2.52 3.08 15.18
C ARG A 369 -0.99 3.00 15.09
N VAL A 370 -0.27 2.82 16.19
CA VAL A 370 1.21 2.83 16.24
C VAL A 370 1.81 1.53 15.75
N LEU A 371 1.11 0.46 16.02
CA LEU A 371 1.58 -0.88 15.69
C LEU A 371 1.01 -1.35 14.35
N GLY A 372 0.47 -0.45 13.51
CA GLY A 372 -0.18 -0.76 12.23
C GLY A 372 0.77 -1.31 11.18
N GLU A 373 1.99 -0.81 11.07
CA GLU A 373 2.93 -1.19 10.01
C GLU A 373 4.26 -1.70 10.58
N GLY A 374 4.61 -2.94 10.27
CA GLY A 374 5.96 -3.48 10.31
C GLY A 374 6.63 -3.69 11.67
N VAL A 375 6.07 -3.22 12.79
CA VAL A 375 6.70 -3.39 14.11
C VAL A 375 6.70 -4.86 14.53
N ASP A 376 7.88 -5.42 14.77
CA ASP A 376 8.02 -6.80 15.24
C ASP A 376 7.97 -6.86 16.76
N ILE A 377 7.07 -7.72 17.26
CA ILE A 377 6.91 -7.96 18.69
C ILE A 377 7.47 -9.34 18.97
N THR A 378 8.79 -9.36 19.20
CA THR A 378 9.51 -10.58 19.49
C THR A 378 9.96 -10.62 20.94
N GLY A 379 9.70 -11.73 21.59
CA GLY A 379 10.07 -11.99 22.98
C GLY A 379 9.87 -13.46 23.33
N GLU A 380 10.06 -13.83 24.58
CA GLU A 380 9.85 -15.19 25.06
C GLU A 380 8.40 -15.66 24.84
N ARG A 381 7.44 -14.75 25.05
CA ARG A 381 6.00 -15.07 24.95
C ARG A 381 5.39 -14.66 23.62
N GLY A 382 5.93 -13.62 22.96
CA GLY A 382 5.33 -13.05 21.76
C GLY A 382 3.92 -12.52 22.01
N VAL A 383 3.03 -12.66 21.03
CA VAL A 383 1.61 -12.26 21.12
C VAL A 383 0.74 -13.51 21.00
N GLU A 384 0.03 -13.87 22.07
CA GLU A 384 -0.87 -15.04 22.06
C GLU A 384 -2.27 -14.70 21.57
N ALA A 385 -2.76 -13.50 21.89
CA ALA A 385 -4.08 -13.06 21.48
C ALA A 385 -4.11 -11.60 21.04
N VAL A 386 -5.01 -11.30 20.12
CA VAL A 386 -5.35 -9.94 19.70
C VAL A 386 -6.83 -9.70 19.93
N CYS A 387 -7.20 -8.54 20.47
CA CYS A 387 -8.57 -8.14 20.72
C CYS A 387 -8.87 -6.84 19.96
N PHE A 388 -9.92 -6.85 19.17
CA PHE A 388 -10.42 -5.67 18.46
C PHE A 388 -11.44 -4.91 19.35
N ALA A 389 -10.96 -4.08 20.26
CA ALA A 389 -11.81 -3.31 21.16
C ALA A 389 -12.76 -2.35 20.41
N ASP A 390 -12.30 -1.84 19.25
CA ASP A 390 -13.11 -1.06 18.31
C ASP A 390 -12.79 -1.49 16.87
N THR A 391 -13.79 -1.85 16.11
CA THR A 391 -13.65 -2.44 14.76
C THR A 391 -13.82 -1.47 13.60
N ARG A 392 -13.82 -0.18 13.83
CA ARG A 392 -13.91 0.82 12.75
C ARG A 392 -12.63 0.97 11.94
N GLY A 393 -11.61 0.13 12.18
CA GLY A 393 -10.38 0.09 11.39
C GLY A 393 -10.60 -0.40 9.96
N SER A 394 -9.68 -0.08 9.08
CA SER A 394 -9.70 -0.61 7.72
C SER A 394 -9.50 -2.13 7.74
N GLN A 395 -10.06 -2.85 6.75
CA GLN A 395 -9.84 -4.30 6.61
C GLN A 395 -8.34 -4.65 6.53
N VAL A 396 -7.54 -3.76 5.96
CA VAL A 396 -6.07 -3.87 5.90
C VAL A 396 -5.48 -3.87 7.31
N GLU A 397 -5.88 -2.92 8.16
CA GLU A 397 -5.41 -2.86 9.56
C GLU A 397 -5.80 -4.10 10.36
N ILE A 398 -7.02 -4.61 10.17
CA ILE A 398 -7.49 -5.84 10.83
C ILE A 398 -6.54 -7.00 10.51
N VAL A 399 -6.25 -7.25 9.25
CA VAL A 399 -5.39 -8.38 8.86
C VAL A 399 -3.93 -8.16 9.27
N GLN A 400 -3.43 -6.94 9.20
CA GLN A 400 -2.09 -6.63 9.71
C GLN A 400 -1.99 -6.91 11.21
N ASN A 401 -3.02 -6.56 11.97
CA ASN A 401 -3.06 -6.80 13.41
C ASN A 401 -3.18 -8.29 13.75
N ILE A 402 -4.00 -9.04 13.02
CA ILE A 402 -4.09 -10.50 13.13
C ILE A 402 -2.71 -11.14 12.86
N GLY A 403 -2.05 -10.74 11.79
CA GLY A 403 -0.73 -11.26 11.41
C GLY A 403 0.36 -11.12 12.48
N ARG A 404 0.15 -10.30 13.52
CA ARG A 404 1.07 -10.19 14.67
C ARG A 404 0.94 -11.37 15.62
N ALA A 405 -0.29 -11.79 15.89
CA ALA A 405 -0.55 -12.96 16.72
C ALA A 405 -0.15 -14.26 16.00
N LEU A 406 -0.18 -14.27 14.67
CA LEU A 406 0.14 -15.46 13.88
C LEU A 406 1.64 -15.76 13.76
N ARG A 407 2.52 -14.96 14.30
CA ARG A 407 3.96 -15.27 14.32
C ARG A 407 4.23 -16.46 15.22
N LEU A 408 5.07 -17.37 14.75
CA LEU A 408 5.53 -18.48 15.56
C LEU A 408 6.34 -17.99 16.78
N ASN A 409 6.43 -18.82 17.79
CA ASN A 409 7.34 -18.57 18.92
C ASN A 409 8.79 -18.56 18.45
N LYS A 410 9.69 -17.93 19.22
CA LYS A 410 11.13 -17.87 18.88
C LYS A 410 11.79 -19.23 18.74
N ASP A 411 11.32 -20.20 19.46
CA ASP A 411 11.79 -21.60 19.41
C ASP A 411 11.21 -22.40 18.25
N GLY A 412 10.39 -21.77 17.39
CA GLY A 412 9.72 -22.41 16.25
C GLY A 412 8.56 -23.33 16.65
N THR A 413 8.15 -23.34 17.92
CA THR A 413 6.99 -24.13 18.35
C THR A 413 5.71 -23.53 17.78
N THR A 414 4.83 -24.42 17.33
CA THR A 414 3.51 -24.03 16.85
C THR A 414 2.64 -23.58 18.02
N LYS A 415 1.89 -22.52 17.80
CA LYS A 415 0.87 -22.03 18.74
C LYS A 415 -0.42 -21.82 17.98
N VAL A 416 -1.52 -21.76 18.69
CA VAL A 416 -2.81 -21.31 18.16
C VAL A 416 -3.05 -19.90 18.69
N ALA A 417 -3.07 -18.93 17.77
CA ALA A 417 -3.33 -17.53 18.12
C ALA A 417 -4.83 -17.31 18.32
N ARG A 418 -5.21 -16.44 19.26
CA ARG A 418 -6.61 -16.10 19.47
C ARG A 418 -6.94 -14.71 18.96
N ILE A 419 -7.98 -14.64 18.14
CA ILE A 419 -8.53 -13.40 17.62
C ILE A 419 -9.82 -13.13 18.39
N ILE A 420 -9.78 -12.21 19.34
CA ILE A 420 -10.88 -11.91 20.23
C ILE A 420 -11.70 -10.77 19.65
N VAL A 421 -12.99 -11.02 19.46
CA VAL A 421 -13.94 -10.05 18.92
C VAL A 421 -15.04 -9.78 19.95
N PRO A 422 -15.01 -8.65 20.66
CA PRO A 422 -16.07 -8.28 21.57
C PRO A 422 -17.31 -7.83 20.80
N VAL A 423 -18.46 -8.38 21.20
CA VAL A 423 -19.79 -8.06 20.68
C VAL A 423 -20.65 -7.56 21.83
N PHE A 424 -20.92 -6.26 21.85
CA PHE A 424 -21.78 -5.65 22.85
C PHE A 424 -23.23 -5.81 22.46
N LEU A 425 -23.97 -6.63 23.20
CA LEU A 425 -25.39 -6.86 22.99
C LEU A 425 -26.21 -5.74 23.61
N GLU A 426 -27.19 -5.23 22.86
CA GLU A 426 -28.12 -4.23 23.37
C GLU A 426 -29.08 -4.85 24.41
N PRO A 427 -29.63 -4.04 25.32
CA PRO A 427 -30.56 -4.54 26.33
C PRO A 427 -31.77 -5.23 25.70
N GLY A 428 -32.03 -6.49 26.11
CA GLY A 428 -33.13 -7.30 25.59
C GLY A 428 -32.86 -7.96 24.24
N GLU A 429 -31.69 -7.76 23.66
CA GLU A 429 -31.28 -8.42 22.39
C GLU A 429 -31.09 -9.93 22.61
N ASP A 430 -31.70 -10.73 21.73
CA ASP A 430 -31.45 -12.16 21.70
C ASP A 430 -30.13 -12.45 20.95
N PRO A 431 -29.15 -13.03 21.65
CA PRO A 431 -27.88 -13.34 21.03
C PRO A 431 -28.00 -14.38 19.91
N THR A 432 -29.10 -15.13 19.83
CA THR A 432 -29.34 -16.10 18.74
C THR A 432 -29.75 -15.42 17.43
N ASP A 433 -30.26 -14.19 17.47
CA ASP A 433 -30.62 -13.42 16.27
C ASP A 433 -29.42 -12.67 15.66
N MET A 434 -28.33 -13.41 15.42
CA MET A 434 -27.09 -12.85 14.86
C MET A 434 -27.28 -12.26 13.47
N VAL A 435 -28.19 -12.80 12.68
CA VAL A 435 -28.39 -12.41 11.28
C VAL A 435 -28.97 -11.02 11.18
N ALA A 436 -29.91 -10.64 12.03
CA ALA A 436 -30.55 -9.33 12.05
C ALA A 436 -29.80 -8.31 12.91
N SER A 437 -29.01 -8.77 13.90
CA SER A 437 -28.38 -7.94 14.90
C SER A 437 -27.27 -7.04 14.35
N ALA A 438 -27.34 -5.75 14.70
CA ALA A 438 -26.28 -4.79 14.41
C ALA A 438 -25.06 -4.97 15.32
N SER A 439 -25.23 -5.59 16.47
CA SER A 439 -24.18 -5.79 17.47
C SER A 439 -23.05 -6.69 16.96
N PHE A 440 -23.32 -7.56 16.00
CA PHE A 440 -22.33 -8.43 15.38
C PHE A 440 -21.53 -7.78 14.22
N ARG A 441 -21.68 -6.48 13.96
CA ARG A 441 -20.87 -5.76 12.96
C ARG A 441 -19.35 -5.93 13.18
N PRO A 442 -18.82 -5.90 14.40
CA PRO A 442 -17.39 -6.13 14.64
C PRO A 442 -16.93 -7.49 14.10
N LEU A 443 -17.67 -8.55 14.37
CA LEU A 443 -17.37 -9.89 13.88
C LEU A 443 -17.42 -9.94 12.35
N VAL A 444 -18.45 -9.34 11.76
CA VAL A 444 -18.57 -9.26 10.29
C VAL A 444 -17.35 -8.55 9.67
N ALA A 445 -16.89 -7.44 10.27
CA ALA A 445 -15.73 -6.70 9.79
C ALA A 445 -14.44 -7.54 9.85
N VAL A 446 -14.21 -8.28 10.93
CA VAL A 446 -13.05 -9.16 11.07
C VAL A 446 -13.09 -10.28 10.04
N LEU A 447 -14.24 -10.93 9.88
CA LEU A 447 -14.41 -12.04 8.93
C LEU A 447 -14.30 -11.56 7.47
N GLN A 448 -14.83 -10.37 7.15
CA GLN A 448 -14.65 -9.75 5.83
C GLN A 448 -13.20 -9.33 5.59
N GLY A 449 -12.50 -8.83 6.60
CA GLY A 449 -11.07 -8.54 6.54
C GLY A 449 -10.27 -9.79 6.18
N LEU A 450 -10.49 -10.89 6.87
CA LEU A 450 -9.85 -12.17 6.58
C LEU A 450 -10.18 -12.66 5.16
N ARG A 451 -11.46 -12.60 4.75
CA ARG A 451 -11.89 -12.98 3.41
C ARG A 451 -11.22 -12.18 2.31
N SER A 452 -11.00 -10.89 2.52
CA SER A 452 -10.36 -10.01 1.52
C SER A 452 -8.91 -10.39 1.23
N HIS A 453 -8.28 -11.13 2.13
CA HIS A 453 -6.91 -11.61 1.98
C HIS A 453 -6.81 -13.06 1.54
N ASP A 454 -7.75 -13.88 1.95
CA ASP A 454 -7.77 -15.30 1.63
C ASP A 454 -9.20 -15.83 1.66
N GLU A 455 -9.76 -16.06 0.48
CA GLU A 455 -11.14 -16.54 0.34
C GLU A 455 -11.27 -17.99 0.85
N ARG A 456 -10.22 -18.82 0.70
CA ARG A 456 -10.19 -20.20 1.18
C ARG A 456 -10.37 -20.29 2.68
N LEU A 457 -9.81 -19.30 3.41
CA LEU A 457 -9.91 -19.27 4.86
C LEU A 457 -11.35 -19.13 5.34
N VAL A 458 -12.15 -18.32 4.69
CA VAL A 458 -13.57 -18.13 5.06
C VAL A 458 -14.40 -19.35 4.65
N GLU A 459 -14.05 -20.03 3.57
CA GLU A 459 -14.64 -21.32 3.22
C GLU A 459 -14.36 -22.37 4.30
N GLN A 460 -13.14 -22.42 4.81
CA GLN A 460 -12.77 -23.27 5.95
C GLN A 460 -13.53 -22.87 7.22
N LEU A 461 -13.68 -21.58 7.50
CA LEU A 461 -14.51 -21.10 8.61
C LEU A 461 -15.97 -21.55 8.46
N ALA A 462 -16.53 -21.48 7.27
CA ALA A 462 -17.91 -21.91 7.02
C ALA A 462 -18.09 -23.44 7.15
N SER A 463 -17.11 -24.22 6.72
CA SER A 463 -17.15 -25.68 6.81
C SER A 463 -16.83 -26.21 8.22
N ARG A 464 -16.01 -25.49 8.97
CA ARG A 464 -15.53 -25.86 10.31
C ARG A 464 -16.27 -25.18 11.46
N ALA A 465 -17.15 -24.24 11.19
CA ALA A 465 -18.01 -23.60 12.20
C ALA A 465 -19.18 -24.50 12.69
N LEU A 466 -19.20 -25.75 12.31
CA LEU A 466 -20.29 -26.67 12.58
C LEU A 466 -20.27 -27.26 13.98
N THR A 467 -19.29 -26.95 14.81
CA THR A 467 -19.19 -27.50 16.16
C THR A 467 -19.29 -26.40 17.20
N SER A 468 -20.52 -26.13 17.66
CA SER A 468 -20.76 -25.37 18.88
C SER A 468 -20.82 -26.31 20.05
N GLY A 469 -19.75 -26.47 20.75
CA GLY A 469 -19.71 -27.14 22.04
C GLY A 469 -18.84 -26.38 23.00
N LYS A 470 -19.27 -26.24 24.26
CA LYS A 470 -18.38 -25.86 25.35
C LYS A 470 -17.20 -26.83 25.34
N ARG A 471 -16.11 -26.44 24.71
CA ARG A 471 -14.87 -27.19 24.82
C ARG A 471 -13.98 -26.47 25.79
N THR A 472 -13.76 -27.04 26.96
CA THR A 472 -12.70 -26.61 27.86
C THR A 472 -11.42 -27.20 27.31
N VAL A 473 -10.71 -26.44 26.54
CA VAL A 473 -9.37 -26.85 26.03
C VAL A 473 -8.37 -26.53 27.13
N HIS A 474 -7.78 -27.56 27.72
CA HIS A 474 -6.66 -27.42 28.63
C HIS A 474 -5.38 -27.20 27.81
N VAL A 475 -4.89 -25.99 27.79
CA VAL A 475 -3.56 -25.69 27.24
C VAL A 475 -2.51 -26.15 28.24
N ARG A 476 -1.79 -27.23 27.94
CA ARG A 476 -0.64 -27.67 28.74
C ARG A 476 0.58 -26.83 28.38
N ARG A 477 1.20 -26.26 29.39
CA ARG A 477 2.48 -25.56 29.27
C ARG A 477 3.58 -26.36 29.99
N ASP A 478 4.79 -26.39 29.44
CA ASP A 478 5.96 -26.95 30.11
C ASP A 478 6.48 -26.01 31.22
N GLU A 479 7.51 -26.47 31.95
CA GLU A 479 8.14 -25.72 33.02
C GLU A 479 8.71 -24.37 32.56
N GLU A 480 9.02 -24.24 31.29
CA GLU A 480 9.46 -22.99 30.66
C GLU A 480 8.28 -22.13 30.18
N GLY A 481 7.04 -22.58 30.38
CA GLY A 481 5.82 -21.86 30.04
C GLY A 481 5.42 -21.92 28.58
N ARG A 482 5.96 -22.87 27.78
CA ARG A 482 5.61 -23.11 26.38
C ARG A 482 4.35 -23.95 26.27
N ILE A 483 3.54 -23.71 25.24
CA ILE A 483 2.38 -24.54 24.96
C ILE A 483 2.85 -25.88 24.39
N VAL A 484 2.72 -26.94 25.16
CA VAL A 484 3.15 -28.31 24.77
C VAL A 484 2.03 -29.11 24.11
N GLY A 485 0.82 -28.60 24.12
CA GLY A 485 -0.33 -29.18 23.44
C GLY A 485 -1.65 -28.62 23.95
N ALA A 486 -2.65 -28.62 23.07
CA ALA A 486 -4.04 -28.38 23.45
C ALA A 486 -4.75 -29.71 23.49
N GLY A 487 -4.99 -30.27 24.68
CA GLY A 487 -5.73 -31.52 24.88
C GLY A 487 -7.08 -31.24 25.50
N GLY A 488 -8.17 -31.71 24.90
CA GLY A 488 -9.48 -31.74 25.56
C GLY A 488 -9.48 -32.85 26.60
N ALA A 489 -9.66 -32.51 27.89
CA ALA A 489 -9.97 -33.52 28.90
C ALA A 489 -11.45 -33.86 28.83
N SER A 490 -11.78 -35.11 28.49
CA SER A 490 -13.10 -35.66 28.75
C SER A 490 -13.12 -36.10 30.19
N ALA A 491 -13.97 -35.49 31.00
CA ALA A 491 -14.39 -36.08 32.26
C ALA A 491 -15.65 -36.91 31.98
N GLY A 492 -15.58 -38.22 32.17
CA GLY A 492 -16.69 -39.14 32.37
C GLY A 492 -17.12 -39.96 31.13
N GLU A 493 -16.66 -41.12 31.16
CA GLU A 493 -17.21 -42.44 30.77
C GLU A 493 -18.29 -42.56 29.64
N ASP A 494 -17.94 -43.36 28.67
CA ASP A 494 -18.65 -44.31 27.82
C ASP A 494 -19.30 -43.88 26.49
N GLN A 495 -18.58 -44.39 25.47
CA GLN A 495 -19.10 -45.08 24.24
C GLN A 495 -19.94 -44.31 23.20
N GLU A 496 -19.40 -44.35 22.03
CA GLU A 496 -19.83 -43.86 20.71
C GLU A 496 -19.15 -42.57 20.22
N GLN A 497 -17.85 -42.65 19.92
CA GLN A 497 -16.99 -41.49 19.95
C GLN A 497 -16.02 -41.30 18.79
N ASP A 498 -16.12 -41.97 17.66
CA ASP A 498 -15.02 -41.92 16.70
C ASP A 498 -15.15 -40.87 15.56
N ASP A 499 -16.34 -40.30 15.30
CA ASP A 499 -16.53 -39.34 14.22
C ASP A 499 -16.75 -37.86 14.69
N THR A 500 -17.06 -37.66 15.98
CA THR A 500 -17.31 -36.33 16.52
C THR A 500 -16.06 -35.63 17.04
N ASP A 501 -15.03 -36.36 17.44
CA ASP A 501 -13.80 -35.78 17.99
C ASP A 501 -12.90 -35.12 16.93
N ALA A 502 -12.82 -35.69 15.72
CA ALA A 502 -12.06 -35.09 14.63
C ALA A 502 -12.66 -33.78 14.11
N ALA A 503 -13.99 -33.65 14.14
CA ALA A 503 -14.68 -32.42 13.76
C ALA A 503 -14.54 -31.31 14.81
N ALA A 504 -14.38 -31.67 16.09
CA ALA A 504 -14.22 -30.70 17.17
C ALA A 504 -12.81 -30.15 17.27
N GLU A 505 -11.78 -30.85 16.78
CA GLU A 505 -10.38 -30.36 16.71
C GLU A 505 -10.14 -29.25 15.70
N SER A 506 -11.10 -29.00 14.82
CA SER A 506 -10.94 -28.09 13.69
C SER A 506 -11.86 -26.86 13.70
N ALA A 507 -12.55 -26.56 14.78
CA ALA A 507 -13.38 -25.36 14.84
C ALA A 507 -12.49 -24.09 14.92
N LEU A 508 -12.76 -23.14 14.03
CA LEU A 508 -12.02 -21.88 13.95
C LEU A 508 -12.79 -20.69 14.55
N LEU A 509 -14.06 -20.87 14.87
CA LEU A 509 -14.94 -19.79 15.37
C LEU A 509 -15.70 -20.28 16.62
N TYR A 510 -15.48 -19.60 17.73
CA TYR A 510 -16.08 -19.89 19.04
C TYR A 510 -16.90 -18.72 19.53
N PHE A 511 -18.07 -19.01 20.08
CA PHE A 511 -18.94 -18.03 20.74
C PHE A 511 -18.93 -18.24 22.25
N SER A 512 -18.97 -17.17 23.02
CA SER A 512 -19.07 -17.26 24.49
C SER A 512 -20.39 -17.87 24.97
N SER A 513 -21.45 -17.75 24.18
CA SER A 513 -22.72 -18.43 24.42
C SER A 513 -22.91 -19.61 23.46
N PRO A 514 -23.48 -20.76 23.93
CA PRO A 514 -23.77 -21.90 23.06
C PRO A 514 -24.66 -21.49 21.90
N ARG A 515 -24.31 -21.97 20.69
CA ARG A 515 -25.02 -21.68 19.46
C ARG A 515 -25.38 -22.95 18.71
N ASP A 516 -26.54 -22.91 18.10
CA ASP A 516 -26.88 -23.90 17.09
C ASP A 516 -26.05 -23.73 15.80
N ALA A 517 -25.52 -24.82 15.29
CA ALA A 517 -24.72 -24.84 14.07
C ALA A 517 -25.45 -24.23 12.86
N ALA A 518 -26.77 -24.42 12.78
CA ALA A 518 -27.59 -23.87 11.71
C ALA A 518 -27.66 -22.33 11.78
N THR A 519 -27.70 -21.75 12.98
CA THR A 519 -27.67 -20.29 13.21
C THR A 519 -26.32 -19.70 12.79
N ILE A 520 -25.22 -20.34 13.16
CA ILE A 520 -23.88 -19.91 12.73
C ILE A 520 -23.75 -19.99 11.20
N ALA A 521 -24.19 -21.10 10.61
CA ALA A 521 -24.16 -21.27 9.16
C ALA A 521 -25.04 -20.23 8.43
N ALA A 522 -26.23 -19.93 8.97
CA ALA A 522 -27.10 -18.88 8.43
C ALA A 522 -26.47 -17.49 8.53
N PHE A 523 -25.85 -17.17 9.67
CA PHE A 523 -25.10 -15.93 9.84
C PHE A 523 -23.94 -15.79 8.85
N LEU A 524 -23.08 -16.81 8.77
CA LEU A 524 -21.95 -16.80 7.84
C LEU A 524 -22.42 -16.69 6.39
N ARG A 525 -23.48 -17.41 6.01
CA ARG A 525 -24.07 -17.32 4.67
C ARG A 525 -24.63 -15.94 4.36
N THR A 526 -25.33 -15.33 5.31
CA THR A 526 -26.12 -14.13 5.08
C THR A 526 -25.31 -12.86 5.28
N ARG A 527 -24.39 -12.83 6.25
CA ARG A 527 -23.65 -11.62 6.64
C ARG A 527 -22.20 -11.61 6.16
N VAL A 528 -21.57 -12.78 6.04
CA VAL A 528 -20.16 -12.89 5.72
C VAL A 528 -19.96 -13.64 4.40
N TYR A 529 -20.62 -14.78 4.29
CA TYR A 529 -20.42 -15.70 3.20
C TYR A 529 -21.77 -16.19 2.68
N ARG A 530 -22.06 -15.99 1.43
CA ARG A 530 -23.19 -16.62 0.77
C ARG A 530 -22.68 -17.81 -0.03
N PRO A 531 -23.48 -18.92 -0.18
CA PRO A 531 -23.06 -20.07 -0.98
C PRO A 531 -22.43 -19.60 -2.29
N GLU A 532 -21.36 -20.26 -2.71
CA GLU A 532 -20.51 -19.83 -3.81
C GLU A 532 -21.29 -19.30 -5.03
N SER A 533 -22.34 -20.01 -5.43
CA SER A 533 -23.23 -19.56 -6.52
C SER A 533 -23.88 -18.21 -6.24
N LEU A 534 -24.26 -17.91 -5.02
CA LEU A 534 -24.90 -16.64 -4.64
C LEU A 534 -23.88 -15.54 -4.36
N VAL A 535 -22.74 -15.83 -3.70
CA VAL A 535 -21.67 -14.85 -3.47
C VAL A 535 -21.05 -14.43 -4.79
N TRP A 536 -20.80 -15.42 -5.66
CA TRP A 536 -20.26 -15.13 -6.97
C TRP A 536 -21.27 -14.32 -7.81
N LEU A 537 -22.55 -14.69 -7.76
CA LEU A 537 -23.63 -13.94 -8.41
C LEU A 537 -23.82 -12.56 -7.82
N GLU A 538 -23.64 -12.39 -6.50
CA GLU A 538 -23.68 -11.09 -5.85
C GLU A 538 -22.56 -10.18 -6.39
N GLY A 539 -21.33 -10.70 -6.48
CA GLY A 539 -20.21 -9.96 -7.08
C GLY A 539 -20.45 -9.67 -8.56
N TYR A 540 -21.02 -10.61 -9.29
CA TYR A 540 -21.39 -10.41 -10.68
C TYR A 540 -22.51 -9.36 -10.85
N GLN A 541 -23.55 -9.40 -10.02
CA GLN A 541 -24.62 -8.39 -10.01
C GLN A 541 -24.10 -7.03 -9.56
N ALA A 542 -23.17 -6.99 -8.57
CA ALA A 542 -22.49 -5.77 -8.17
C ALA A 542 -21.71 -5.16 -9.34
N LEU A 543 -21.02 -5.99 -10.12
CA LEU A 543 -20.30 -5.58 -11.32
C LEU A 543 -21.26 -4.97 -12.35
N LEU A 544 -22.35 -5.65 -12.68
CA LEU A 544 -23.33 -5.18 -13.67
C LEU A 544 -23.99 -3.89 -13.22
N ARG A 545 -24.40 -3.80 -11.95
CA ARG A 545 -25.02 -2.59 -11.38
C ARG A 545 -24.06 -1.40 -11.40
N TRP A 546 -22.83 -1.61 -10.92
CA TRP A 546 -21.83 -0.55 -10.88
C TRP A 546 -21.53 -0.01 -12.29
N ARG A 547 -21.47 -0.87 -13.28
CA ARG A 547 -21.27 -0.48 -14.68
C ARG A 547 -22.46 0.34 -15.21
N ALA A 548 -23.68 -0.08 -14.90
CA ALA A 548 -24.89 0.62 -15.29
C ALA A 548 -25.00 1.99 -14.61
N GLU A 549 -24.75 2.09 -13.30
CA GLU A 549 -24.79 3.34 -12.53
C GLU A 549 -23.71 4.35 -12.97
N ASN A 550 -22.58 3.85 -13.48
CA ASN A 550 -21.50 4.68 -14.00
C ASN A 550 -21.55 4.84 -15.53
N GLU A 551 -22.64 4.40 -16.21
CA GLU A 551 -22.88 4.51 -17.66
C GLU A 551 -21.74 3.94 -18.52
N ILE A 552 -21.05 2.88 -18.04
CA ILE A 552 -19.91 2.28 -18.70
C ILE A 552 -20.38 1.26 -19.73
N THR A 553 -20.28 1.60 -21.01
CA THR A 553 -20.69 0.74 -22.14
C THR A 553 -19.52 -0.04 -22.79
N GLY A 554 -18.30 0.37 -22.53
CA GLY A 554 -17.08 -0.24 -23.10
C GLY A 554 -16.30 -1.11 -22.09
N LEU A 555 -15.11 -1.55 -22.49
CA LEU A 555 -14.17 -2.21 -21.61
C LEU A 555 -13.61 -1.19 -20.60
N TYR A 556 -13.80 -1.46 -19.34
CA TYR A 556 -13.31 -0.61 -18.26
C TYR A 556 -12.80 -1.44 -17.10
N ALA A 557 -11.56 -1.21 -16.72
CA ALA A 557 -10.95 -1.91 -15.60
C ALA A 557 -11.38 -1.26 -14.29
N ILE A 558 -12.17 -1.98 -13.48
CA ILE A 558 -12.70 -1.48 -12.21
C ILE A 558 -11.55 -1.23 -11.22
N PRO A 559 -11.52 -0.06 -10.53
CA PRO A 559 -10.59 0.24 -9.46
C PRO A 559 -10.65 -0.79 -8.32
N TYR A 560 -9.49 -1.12 -7.76
CA TYR A 560 -9.37 -2.13 -6.69
C TYR A 560 -10.09 -1.74 -5.40
N ASP A 561 -10.20 -0.45 -5.14
CA ASP A 561 -10.79 0.17 -3.96
C ASP A 561 -12.29 0.49 -4.12
N VAL A 562 -12.90 0.10 -5.24
CA VAL A 562 -14.34 0.28 -5.43
C VAL A 562 -15.10 -0.62 -4.48
N GLU A 563 -15.92 0.02 -3.64
CA GLU A 563 -16.89 -0.59 -2.76
C GLU A 563 -18.30 -0.16 -3.20
N VAL A 564 -19.25 -1.07 -3.18
CA VAL A 564 -20.62 -0.84 -3.62
C VAL A 564 -21.62 -1.41 -2.62
N GLU A 565 -22.82 -0.85 -2.56
CA GLU A 565 -23.92 -1.44 -1.79
C GLU A 565 -24.59 -2.55 -2.60
N VAL A 566 -24.67 -3.76 -2.06
CA VAL A 566 -25.30 -4.90 -2.70
C VAL A 566 -26.25 -5.57 -1.73
N GLY A 567 -27.54 -5.42 -1.95
CA GLY A 567 -28.58 -6.01 -1.09
C GLY A 567 -28.45 -5.54 0.36
N VAL A 568 -28.14 -6.46 1.26
CA VAL A 568 -27.94 -6.19 2.70
C VAL A 568 -26.49 -5.86 3.02
N THR A 569 -25.57 -6.13 2.11
CA THR A 569 -24.13 -5.92 2.29
C THR A 569 -23.79 -4.46 1.93
N LYS A 570 -23.46 -3.68 2.94
CA LYS A 570 -22.85 -2.37 2.74
C LYS A 570 -21.35 -2.57 2.51
N ASP A 571 -20.77 -1.76 1.62
CA ASP A 571 -19.34 -1.74 1.35
C ASP A 571 -18.80 -3.07 0.75
N PHE A 572 -19.55 -3.66 -0.22
CA PHE A 572 -19.07 -4.83 -0.97
C PHE A 572 -17.83 -4.45 -1.79
N PRO A 573 -16.67 -5.13 -1.59
CA PRO A 573 -15.41 -4.76 -2.21
C PRO A 573 -15.32 -5.25 -3.65
N LEU A 574 -16.06 -4.62 -4.56
CA LEU A 574 -16.17 -5.00 -5.96
C LEU A 574 -14.81 -5.08 -6.66
N GLY A 575 -13.94 -4.09 -6.45
CA GLY A 575 -12.62 -4.06 -7.08
C GLY A 575 -11.76 -5.25 -6.70
N ARG A 576 -11.81 -5.67 -5.44
CA ARG A 576 -11.10 -6.87 -4.93
C ARG A 576 -11.69 -8.16 -5.49
N TRP A 577 -13.03 -8.22 -5.57
CA TRP A 577 -13.70 -9.37 -6.16
C TRP A 577 -13.30 -9.58 -7.62
N VAL A 578 -13.27 -8.51 -8.42
CA VAL A 578 -12.81 -8.54 -9.82
C VAL A 578 -11.36 -9.02 -9.91
N HIS A 579 -10.49 -8.54 -9.01
CA HIS A 579 -9.10 -8.99 -8.96
C HIS A 579 -8.98 -10.49 -8.65
N GLN A 580 -9.78 -11.01 -7.72
CA GLN A 580 -9.80 -12.44 -7.42
C GLN A 580 -10.23 -13.29 -8.63
N GLN A 581 -11.19 -12.80 -9.45
CA GLN A 581 -11.55 -13.51 -10.67
C GLN A 581 -10.37 -13.58 -11.66
N ARG A 582 -9.63 -12.49 -11.81
CA ARG A 582 -8.39 -12.46 -12.62
C ARG A 582 -7.35 -13.44 -12.10
N LYS A 583 -7.15 -13.50 -10.78
CA LYS A 583 -6.23 -14.44 -10.14
C LYS A 583 -6.68 -15.89 -10.39
N ALA A 584 -7.96 -16.19 -10.19
CA ALA A 584 -8.51 -17.52 -10.41
C ALA A 584 -8.37 -17.97 -11.88
N LEU A 585 -8.55 -17.07 -12.85
CA LEU A 585 -8.32 -17.39 -14.27
C LEU A 585 -6.86 -17.73 -14.54
N ARG A 586 -5.90 -16.95 -14.01
CA ARG A 586 -4.46 -17.22 -14.20
C ARG A 586 -4.02 -18.52 -13.54
N ALA A 587 -4.61 -18.87 -12.40
CA ALA A 587 -4.36 -20.13 -11.71
C ALA A 587 -5.04 -21.34 -12.40
N GLY A 588 -5.89 -21.10 -13.40
CA GLY A 588 -6.69 -22.15 -14.03
C GLY A 588 -7.84 -22.70 -13.15
N GLU A 589 -8.17 -21.95 -12.08
CA GLU A 589 -9.18 -22.32 -11.07
C GLU A 589 -10.56 -21.71 -11.39
N LEU A 590 -10.64 -20.79 -12.35
CA LEU A 590 -11.90 -20.15 -12.71
C LEU A 590 -12.74 -21.11 -13.57
N GLU A 591 -13.95 -21.42 -13.11
CA GLU A 591 -14.89 -22.23 -13.86
C GLU A 591 -15.25 -21.61 -15.21
N GLU A 592 -15.32 -22.41 -16.27
CA GLU A 592 -15.62 -21.94 -17.63
C GLU A 592 -16.96 -21.18 -17.71
N ARG A 593 -17.96 -21.60 -16.93
CA ARG A 593 -19.25 -20.91 -16.83
C ARG A 593 -19.09 -19.48 -16.28
N ARG A 594 -18.27 -19.30 -15.24
CA ARG A 594 -17.98 -17.98 -14.65
C ARG A 594 -17.24 -17.09 -15.63
N LYS A 595 -16.28 -17.68 -16.35
CA LYS A 595 -15.56 -16.99 -17.39
C LYS A 595 -16.49 -16.50 -18.51
N THR A 596 -17.40 -17.36 -18.97
CA THR A 596 -18.39 -16.99 -20.00
C THR A 596 -19.29 -15.83 -19.57
N LEU A 597 -19.74 -15.83 -18.32
CA LEU A 597 -20.55 -14.73 -17.77
C LEU A 597 -19.75 -13.43 -17.66
N LEU A 598 -18.49 -13.50 -17.27
CA LEU A 598 -17.62 -12.32 -17.16
C LEU A 598 -17.18 -11.78 -18.52
N ASP A 599 -17.10 -12.65 -19.55
CA ASP A 599 -16.80 -12.26 -20.93
C ASP A 599 -17.99 -11.63 -21.64
N ALA A 600 -19.20 -11.72 -21.05
CA ALA A 600 -20.39 -11.12 -21.63
C ALA A 600 -20.24 -9.58 -21.75
N PRO A 601 -20.78 -8.95 -22.82
CA PRO A 601 -20.61 -7.50 -23.04
C PRO A 601 -21.11 -6.64 -21.87
N GLU A 602 -22.14 -7.10 -21.16
CA GLU A 602 -22.73 -6.44 -20.02
C GLU A 602 -21.76 -6.41 -18.81
N ALA A 603 -20.98 -7.49 -18.62
CA ALA A 603 -19.97 -7.57 -17.56
C ALA A 603 -18.68 -6.85 -17.97
N GLY A 604 -18.30 -6.93 -19.25
CA GLY A 604 -17.17 -6.22 -19.83
C GLY A 604 -15.88 -6.41 -19.03
N MET A 605 -15.61 -7.67 -18.63
CA MET A 605 -14.48 -7.99 -17.76
C MET A 605 -13.17 -7.79 -18.49
N VAL A 606 -12.32 -6.98 -17.89
CA VAL A 606 -10.95 -6.75 -18.35
C VAL A 606 -10.03 -7.75 -17.64
N TRP A 607 -9.60 -8.81 -18.33
CA TRP A 607 -8.75 -9.86 -17.77
C TRP A 607 -7.30 -9.42 -17.62
N GLU A 608 -6.78 -8.77 -18.64
CA GLU A 608 -5.42 -8.26 -18.72
C GLU A 608 -5.43 -6.74 -18.91
N PRO A 609 -5.55 -5.95 -17.83
CA PRO A 609 -5.68 -4.49 -17.92
C PRO A 609 -4.60 -3.82 -18.76
N GLY A 610 -3.38 -4.34 -18.74
CA GLY A 610 -2.27 -3.82 -19.53
C GLY A 610 -2.36 -4.09 -21.03
N GLU A 611 -2.85 -5.27 -21.47
CA GLU A 611 -3.03 -5.58 -22.90
C GLU A 611 -4.25 -4.87 -23.48
N GLU A 612 -5.33 -4.82 -22.73
CA GLU A 612 -6.54 -4.12 -23.19
C GLU A 612 -6.36 -2.61 -23.22
N ALA A 613 -5.65 -2.05 -22.23
CA ALA A 613 -5.25 -0.66 -22.28
C ALA A 613 -4.35 -0.37 -23.50
N TRP A 614 -3.51 -1.33 -23.88
CA TRP A 614 -2.70 -1.22 -25.09
C TRP A 614 -3.57 -1.26 -26.35
N GLU A 615 -4.49 -2.24 -26.48
CA GLU A 615 -5.36 -2.35 -27.66
C GLU A 615 -6.31 -1.14 -27.79
N ASN A 616 -6.80 -0.57 -26.70
CA ASN A 616 -7.58 0.66 -26.71
C ASN A 616 -6.76 1.84 -27.23
N LYS A 617 -5.53 1.99 -26.77
CA LYS A 617 -4.60 3.00 -27.29
C LYS A 617 -4.29 2.76 -28.77
N LEU A 618 -4.07 1.52 -29.15
CA LEU A 618 -3.79 1.15 -30.54
C LEU A 618 -5.01 1.42 -31.46
N ALA A 619 -6.23 1.17 -30.96
CA ALA A 619 -7.46 1.49 -31.68
C ALA A 619 -7.60 3.00 -31.90
N ALA A 620 -7.32 3.81 -30.86
CA ALA A 620 -7.30 5.27 -30.96
C ALA A 620 -6.24 5.75 -31.99
N LEU A 621 -5.05 5.18 -31.98
CA LEU A 621 -3.99 5.50 -32.95
C LEU A 621 -4.36 5.09 -34.38
N ARG A 622 -5.02 3.94 -34.57
CA ARG A 622 -5.54 3.52 -35.89
C ARG A 622 -6.63 4.48 -36.40
N SER A 623 -7.53 4.89 -35.52
CA SER A 623 -8.59 5.86 -35.84
C SER A 623 -7.99 7.22 -36.20
N TYR A 624 -7.07 7.72 -35.41
CA TYR A 624 -6.36 8.98 -35.68
C TYR A 624 -5.63 8.93 -37.03
N ARG A 625 -4.88 7.85 -37.30
CA ARG A 625 -4.17 7.65 -38.60
C ARG A 625 -5.12 7.64 -39.78
N ARG A 626 -6.31 7.04 -39.67
CA ARG A 626 -7.34 7.04 -40.71
C ARG A 626 -7.88 8.44 -40.98
N ALA A 627 -8.09 9.21 -39.92
CA ALA A 627 -8.65 10.54 -40.03
C ALA A 627 -7.67 11.59 -40.54
N THR A 628 -6.37 11.49 -40.17
CA THR A 628 -5.39 12.55 -40.43
C THR A 628 -4.34 12.16 -41.49
N GLY A 629 -4.33 10.91 -41.92
CA GLY A 629 -3.30 10.46 -42.91
C GLY A 629 -1.89 10.22 -42.31
N HIS A 630 -1.67 10.43 -41.00
CA HIS A 630 -0.37 10.24 -40.35
C HIS A 630 -0.49 9.88 -38.88
N LEU A 631 0.60 9.33 -38.26
CA LEU A 631 0.70 9.04 -36.85
C LEU A 631 1.70 10.00 -36.14
N ALA A 632 1.51 11.30 -36.36
CA ALA A 632 2.34 12.35 -35.76
C ALA A 632 1.47 13.39 -35.04
N PRO A 633 0.77 12.98 -33.96
CA PRO A 633 -0.10 13.90 -33.22
C PRO A 633 0.71 15.01 -32.53
N ARG A 634 0.05 16.13 -32.22
CA ARG A 634 0.58 17.14 -31.30
C ARG A 634 0.76 16.55 -29.91
N GLN A 635 1.69 17.06 -29.14
CA GLN A 635 1.98 16.52 -27.80
C GLN A 635 0.77 16.58 -26.86
N ASP A 636 -0.09 17.57 -27.01
CA ASP A 636 -1.32 17.79 -26.26
C ASP A 636 -2.56 17.15 -26.91
N ALA A 637 -2.40 16.41 -28.02
CA ALA A 637 -3.50 15.82 -28.74
C ALA A 637 -4.16 14.69 -27.96
N VAL A 638 -5.49 14.79 -27.82
CA VAL A 638 -6.37 13.76 -27.27
C VAL A 638 -7.29 13.28 -28.38
N TRP A 639 -7.57 11.98 -28.46
CA TRP A 639 -8.38 11.37 -29.51
C TRP A 639 -9.33 10.32 -28.96
N GLY A 640 -10.57 10.33 -29.43
CA GLY A 640 -11.64 9.43 -28.98
C GLY A 640 -12.96 10.20 -28.83
N GLU A 641 -14.00 9.50 -28.43
CA GLU A 641 -15.31 10.06 -28.16
C GLU A 641 -15.71 9.80 -26.69
N GLY A 642 -16.24 10.80 -26.00
CA GLY A 642 -16.75 10.68 -24.65
C GLY A 642 -15.68 10.20 -23.63
N GLU A 643 -15.96 9.14 -22.90
CA GLU A 643 -15.07 8.58 -21.86
C GLU A 643 -13.88 7.78 -22.41
N THR A 644 -13.83 7.53 -23.72
CA THR A 644 -12.75 6.78 -24.38
C THR A 644 -11.66 7.68 -24.96
N MET A 645 -11.56 8.92 -24.49
CA MET A 645 -10.52 9.85 -24.93
C MET A 645 -9.13 9.39 -24.49
N VAL A 646 -8.23 9.21 -25.44
CA VAL A 646 -6.86 8.78 -25.22
C VAL A 646 -5.90 9.95 -25.48
N PRO A 647 -4.97 10.30 -24.58
CA PRO A 647 -3.95 11.32 -24.81
C PRO A 647 -2.88 10.78 -25.77
N ILE A 648 -3.23 10.66 -27.04
CA ILE A 648 -2.39 10.04 -28.08
C ILE A 648 -1.07 10.77 -28.30
N GLY A 649 -1.04 12.09 -28.09
CA GLY A 649 0.17 12.89 -28.28
C GLY A 649 1.24 12.51 -27.26
N GLN A 650 0.90 12.49 -25.99
CA GLN A 650 1.78 12.07 -24.89
C GLN A 650 2.14 10.59 -25.05
N HIS A 651 1.18 9.74 -25.41
CA HIS A 651 1.42 8.32 -25.59
C HIS A 651 2.42 8.07 -26.72
N THR A 652 2.24 8.68 -27.91
CA THR A 652 3.16 8.55 -29.04
C THR A 652 4.56 9.09 -28.71
N ALA A 653 4.63 10.20 -27.98
CA ALA A 653 5.91 10.73 -27.51
C ALA A 653 6.65 9.76 -26.59
N ASN A 654 5.93 9.08 -25.67
CA ASN A 654 6.50 8.06 -24.77
C ASN A 654 6.97 6.81 -25.54
N LEU A 655 6.20 6.34 -26.54
CA LEU A 655 6.58 5.20 -27.38
C LEU A 655 7.91 5.42 -28.13
N ARG A 656 8.23 6.67 -28.47
CA ARG A 656 9.44 7.05 -29.21
C ARG A 656 10.66 7.35 -28.33
N ARG A 657 10.56 7.27 -27.01
CA ARG A 657 11.70 7.44 -26.12
C ARG A 657 12.72 6.32 -26.33
N LYS A 658 13.99 6.67 -26.41
CA LYS A 658 15.07 5.68 -26.56
C LYS A 658 15.37 4.97 -25.24
N GLY A 659 15.68 3.67 -25.30
CA GLY A 659 16.05 2.84 -24.16
C GLY A 659 14.88 2.16 -23.45
N GLN A 660 15.11 1.61 -22.27
CA GLN A 660 14.13 0.86 -21.48
C GLN A 660 12.92 1.67 -20.99
N LYS A 661 12.91 2.99 -21.23
CA LYS A 661 11.80 3.89 -20.90
C LYS A 661 10.85 4.13 -22.09
N ASN A 662 10.99 3.39 -23.18
CA ASN A 662 10.01 3.45 -24.26
C ASN A 662 8.71 2.79 -23.77
N GLY A 663 7.56 3.34 -24.14
CA GLY A 663 6.25 2.77 -23.77
C GLY A 663 5.91 1.43 -24.44
N LEU A 664 6.87 0.76 -25.08
CA LEU A 664 6.69 -0.54 -25.72
C LEU A 664 6.84 -1.70 -24.74
N GLY A 665 7.56 -1.48 -23.63
CA GLY A 665 7.72 -2.47 -22.61
C GLY A 665 9.14 -2.98 -22.38
N LYS A 666 9.35 -3.63 -21.22
CA LYS A 666 10.66 -4.18 -20.85
C LYS A 666 10.95 -5.54 -21.49
N ASP A 667 9.89 -6.30 -21.77
CA ASP A 667 9.99 -7.61 -22.42
C ASP A 667 10.30 -7.44 -23.91
N PRO A 668 11.42 -7.98 -24.41
CA PRO A 668 11.84 -7.81 -25.81
C PRO A 668 10.84 -8.37 -26.84
N GLU A 669 10.20 -9.49 -26.55
CA GLU A 669 9.25 -10.10 -27.47
C GLU A 669 7.97 -9.27 -27.58
N ARG A 670 7.44 -8.83 -26.42
CA ARG A 670 6.27 -7.96 -26.34
C ARG A 670 6.56 -6.60 -26.98
N ALA A 671 7.72 -6.01 -26.71
CA ALA A 671 8.14 -4.75 -27.32
C ALA A 671 8.24 -4.86 -28.84
N ALA A 672 8.79 -5.96 -29.37
CA ALA A 672 8.88 -6.23 -30.80
C ALA A 672 7.49 -6.40 -31.43
N LYS A 673 6.57 -7.12 -30.77
CA LYS A 673 5.18 -7.28 -31.20
C LYS A 673 4.46 -5.93 -31.28
N ARG A 674 4.59 -5.11 -30.26
CA ARG A 674 3.98 -3.78 -30.20
C ARG A 674 4.56 -2.82 -31.23
N ALA A 675 5.88 -2.85 -31.43
CA ALA A 675 6.53 -2.09 -32.50
C ALA A 675 6.02 -2.51 -33.88
N ALA A 676 5.87 -3.80 -34.15
CA ALA A 676 5.30 -4.31 -35.38
C ALA A 676 3.84 -3.85 -35.58
N GLN A 677 3.03 -3.84 -34.56
CA GLN A 677 1.65 -3.32 -34.60
C GLN A 677 1.62 -1.82 -34.97
N LEU A 678 2.51 -1.01 -34.38
CA LEU A 678 2.62 0.41 -34.69
C LEU A 678 3.14 0.64 -36.14
N THR A 679 4.11 -0.14 -36.57
CA THR A 679 4.64 -0.08 -37.94
C THR A 679 3.57 -0.45 -38.97
N ALA A 680 2.66 -1.37 -38.63
CA ALA A 680 1.51 -1.70 -39.48
C ALA A 680 0.49 -0.55 -39.57
N ILE A 681 0.43 0.35 -38.59
CA ILE A 681 -0.44 1.54 -38.61
C ILE A 681 0.23 2.65 -39.44
N ASP A 682 1.49 2.95 -39.16
CA ASP A 682 2.27 3.95 -39.87
C ASP A 682 3.77 3.59 -39.80
N SER A 683 4.43 3.34 -40.95
CA SER A 683 5.85 3.00 -40.99
C SER A 683 6.77 4.11 -40.47
N ASP A 684 6.26 5.33 -40.37
CA ASP A 684 7.00 6.51 -39.89
C ASP A 684 6.78 6.81 -38.41
N TRP A 685 6.10 5.97 -37.65
CA TRP A 685 5.81 6.20 -36.24
C TRP A 685 7.07 6.40 -35.37
N ASP A 686 8.18 5.76 -35.73
CA ASP A 686 9.47 5.84 -35.05
C ASP A 686 10.54 6.58 -35.87
N CYS A 687 10.15 7.57 -36.68
CA CYS A 687 11.10 8.37 -37.45
C CYS A 687 12.11 9.08 -36.52
N PRO A 688 13.40 9.23 -36.95
CA PRO A 688 14.47 9.77 -36.11
C PRO A 688 14.43 11.28 -35.89
N TRP A 689 13.46 11.97 -36.46
CA TRP A 689 13.23 13.41 -36.32
C TRP A 689 11.98 13.70 -35.45
N PRO A 690 11.79 14.95 -34.97
CA PRO A 690 10.64 15.34 -34.14
C PRO A 690 9.31 15.06 -34.83
N LEU A 691 8.27 14.66 -34.01
CA LEU A 691 6.91 14.42 -34.51
C LEU A 691 6.31 15.64 -35.19
N ASP A 692 6.59 16.85 -34.69
CA ASP A 692 6.13 18.08 -35.34
C ASP A 692 6.66 18.24 -36.74
N TRP A 693 7.96 17.89 -36.99
CA TRP A 693 8.50 17.88 -38.31
C TRP A 693 7.77 16.84 -39.21
N GLN A 694 7.52 15.64 -38.69
CA GLN A 694 6.81 14.58 -39.41
C GLN A 694 5.37 15.01 -39.77
N ARG A 695 4.68 15.62 -38.83
CA ARG A 695 3.32 16.15 -39.07
C ARG A 695 3.32 17.20 -40.18
N HIS A 696 4.17 18.20 -40.06
CA HIS A 696 4.28 19.27 -41.06
C HIS A 696 4.66 18.71 -42.44
N TYR A 697 5.56 17.73 -42.48
CA TYR A 697 5.91 17.05 -43.73
C TYR A 697 4.70 16.32 -44.33
N ARG A 698 3.92 15.59 -43.52
CA ARG A 698 2.73 14.87 -44.00
C ARG A 698 1.65 15.81 -44.52
N VAL A 699 1.34 16.85 -43.75
CA VAL A 699 0.40 17.88 -44.21
C VAL A 699 0.89 18.54 -45.50
N LEU A 700 2.20 18.79 -45.61
CA LEU A 700 2.75 19.32 -46.84
C LEU A 700 2.63 18.34 -48.03
N ALA A 701 2.86 17.06 -47.80
CA ALA A 701 2.74 16.01 -48.78
C ALA A 701 1.32 15.81 -49.32
N ASP A 702 0.31 15.97 -48.41
CA ASP A 702 -1.11 15.86 -48.78
C ASP A 702 -1.60 17.06 -49.61
N LEU A 703 -0.82 18.14 -49.70
CA LEU A 703 -1.13 19.33 -50.48
C LEU A 703 -0.59 19.24 -51.92
N VAL A 704 0.20 18.23 -52.22
CA VAL A 704 0.69 18.00 -53.58
C VAL A 704 -0.48 17.60 -54.48
N ASP A 705 -0.69 18.30 -55.55
CA ASP A 705 -1.78 18.05 -56.48
C ASP A 705 -1.62 16.72 -57.29
N ALA A 706 -2.61 16.41 -58.10
CA ALA A 706 -2.57 15.18 -58.94
C ALA A 706 -1.41 15.14 -59.95
N ASP A 707 -0.86 16.27 -60.29
CA ASP A 707 0.27 16.43 -61.23
C ASP A 707 1.63 16.38 -60.49
N GLY A 708 1.63 16.20 -59.17
CA GLY A 708 2.84 16.10 -58.35
C GLY A 708 3.46 17.45 -58.04
N VAL A 709 2.73 18.55 -58.18
CA VAL A 709 3.22 19.92 -57.96
C VAL A 709 2.73 20.41 -56.57
N LEU A 710 3.69 20.92 -55.78
CA LEU A 710 3.38 21.57 -54.52
C LEU A 710 2.88 23.02 -54.76
N PRO A 711 1.68 23.39 -54.30
CA PRO A 711 1.19 24.76 -54.44
C PRO A 711 2.05 25.75 -53.67
N GLU A 712 2.04 27.02 -54.03
CA GLU A 712 2.70 28.07 -53.27
C GLU A 712 1.95 28.36 -51.97
N ILE A 713 2.56 28.01 -50.81
CA ILE A 713 1.94 28.18 -49.48
C ILE A 713 2.52 29.44 -48.84
N GLN A 714 1.69 30.43 -48.63
CA GLN A 714 2.07 31.68 -47.94
C GLN A 714 2.13 31.51 -46.45
N PRO A 715 3.13 32.12 -45.74
CA PRO A 715 3.15 32.16 -44.27
C PRO A 715 1.89 32.79 -43.70
N GLY A 716 1.36 32.26 -42.63
CA GLY A 716 0.16 32.72 -41.94
C GLY A 716 -1.08 31.91 -42.24
N VAL A 717 -1.05 30.98 -43.18
CA VAL A 717 -2.14 30.04 -43.45
C VAL A 717 -1.98 28.83 -42.49
N LEU A 718 -2.98 28.64 -41.65
CA LEU A 718 -2.98 27.51 -40.71
C LEU A 718 -3.63 26.29 -41.35
N MET A 719 -2.93 25.16 -41.36
CA MET A 719 -3.41 23.86 -41.74
C MET A 719 -3.24 22.90 -40.58
N ASP A 720 -4.33 22.26 -40.19
CA ASP A 720 -4.38 21.45 -38.92
C ASP A 720 -3.82 22.18 -37.70
N GLY A 721 -4.01 23.52 -37.66
CA GLY A 721 -3.54 24.39 -36.61
C GLY A 721 -2.05 24.74 -36.64
N ASP A 722 -1.31 24.32 -37.67
CA ASP A 722 0.10 24.64 -37.87
C ASP A 722 0.30 25.55 -39.10
N ASP A 723 1.20 26.56 -38.99
CA ASP A 723 1.57 27.45 -40.08
C ASP A 723 2.62 26.74 -40.99
N ILE A 724 2.12 25.97 -41.94
CA ILE A 724 2.94 25.18 -42.86
C ILE A 724 3.78 26.06 -43.75
N GLY A 725 3.27 27.24 -44.21
CA GLY A 725 4.02 28.17 -45.04
C GLY A 725 5.24 28.76 -44.33
N LYS A 726 5.07 29.14 -43.06
CA LYS A 726 6.17 29.63 -42.20
C LYS A 726 7.21 28.52 -41.94
N TRP A 727 6.74 27.30 -41.63
CA TRP A 727 7.61 26.13 -41.45
C TRP A 727 8.37 25.82 -42.71
N LEU A 728 7.70 25.77 -43.89
CA LEU A 728 8.33 25.51 -45.19
C LEU A 728 9.37 26.55 -45.53
N LYS A 729 9.08 27.83 -45.33
CA LYS A 729 10.06 28.92 -45.50
C LYS A 729 11.29 28.72 -44.61
N GLN A 730 11.10 28.25 -43.38
CA GLN A 730 12.20 27.94 -42.48
C GLN A 730 13.03 26.75 -42.93
N GLN A 731 12.39 25.68 -43.47
CA GLN A 731 13.11 24.51 -43.98
C GLN A 731 13.95 24.88 -45.20
N LYS A 732 13.51 25.77 -46.09
CA LYS A 732 14.24 26.24 -47.26
C LYS A 732 15.48 27.08 -46.92
N GLN A 733 15.66 27.55 -45.70
CA GLN A 733 16.84 28.33 -45.29
C GLN A 733 18.11 27.45 -45.34
N PRO A 734 19.21 27.89 -45.92
CA PRO A 734 20.45 27.09 -46.09
C PRO A 734 20.99 26.52 -44.76
N LEU A 735 20.97 27.31 -43.70
CA LEU A 735 21.43 26.90 -42.37
C LEU A 735 20.50 25.84 -41.70
N THR A 736 19.21 25.89 -42.00
CA THR A 736 18.25 24.91 -41.50
C THR A 736 18.34 23.63 -42.36
N TRP A 737 18.41 23.78 -43.68
CA TRP A 737 18.53 22.67 -44.60
C TRP A 737 19.78 21.81 -44.36
N ALA A 738 20.92 22.45 -44.09
CA ALA A 738 22.16 21.76 -43.73
C ALA A 738 22.10 20.95 -42.41
N LYS A 739 21.17 21.26 -41.55
CA LYS A 739 20.93 20.54 -40.27
C LYS A 739 19.93 19.38 -40.39
N LEU A 740 19.21 19.28 -41.48
CA LEU A 740 18.26 18.19 -41.72
C LEU A 740 19.03 16.88 -41.96
N LEU A 741 18.44 15.79 -41.47
CA LEU A 741 18.95 14.45 -41.80
C LEU A 741 18.83 14.18 -43.31
N PRO A 742 19.71 13.36 -43.89
CA PRO A 742 19.67 13.05 -45.32
C PRO A 742 18.29 12.57 -45.80
N GLU A 743 17.62 11.78 -45.00
CA GLU A 743 16.28 11.30 -45.37
C GLU A 743 15.22 12.41 -45.33
N GLN A 744 15.33 13.38 -44.41
CA GLN A 744 14.45 14.55 -44.39
C GLN A 744 14.65 15.42 -45.63
N GLN A 745 15.92 15.65 -46.02
CA GLN A 745 16.24 16.38 -47.26
C GLN A 745 15.68 15.65 -48.49
N LYS A 746 15.87 14.33 -48.55
CA LYS A 746 15.33 13.49 -49.63
C LYS A 746 13.81 13.59 -49.74
N ARG A 747 13.12 13.50 -48.61
CA ARG A 747 11.66 13.61 -48.58
C ARG A 747 11.15 14.97 -49.01
N LEU A 748 11.79 16.05 -48.57
CA LEU A 748 11.40 17.40 -48.98
C LEU A 748 11.75 17.63 -50.47
N THR A 749 12.88 17.12 -50.94
CA THR A 749 13.25 17.22 -52.39
C THR A 749 12.26 16.47 -53.27
N ALA A 750 11.75 15.31 -52.84
CA ALA A 750 10.72 14.55 -53.52
C ALA A 750 9.41 15.32 -53.71
N LEU A 751 9.10 16.28 -52.83
CA LEU A 751 7.97 17.20 -52.92
C LEU A 751 8.32 18.51 -53.70
N GLY A 752 9.49 18.57 -54.35
CA GLY A 752 9.93 19.77 -55.10
C GLY A 752 10.50 20.89 -54.21
N VAL A 753 10.73 20.62 -52.93
CA VAL A 753 11.28 21.60 -51.97
C VAL A 753 12.81 21.51 -52.01
N GLN A 754 13.47 22.63 -52.29
CA GLN A 754 14.94 22.75 -52.30
C GLN A 754 15.39 23.87 -51.36
N SER A 755 16.68 23.82 -50.99
CA SER A 755 17.31 24.91 -50.25
C SER A 755 17.29 26.19 -51.07
N ALA A 756 16.93 27.31 -50.45
CA ALA A 756 17.11 28.60 -51.11
C ALA A 756 18.60 28.80 -51.41
N GLU A 757 18.95 29.20 -52.63
CA GLU A 757 20.33 29.58 -52.95
C GLU A 757 20.79 30.65 -51.97
N ALA A 758 22.04 30.47 -51.42
CA ALA A 758 22.63 31.45 -50.55
C ALA A 758 22.86 32.73 -51.36
N ALA A 759 22.07 33.77 -51.13
CA ALA A 759 22.34 35.08 -51.67
C ALA A 759 23.77 35.52 -51.27
N PRO A 760 24.54 36.09 -52.19
CA PRO A 760 25.90 36.52 -51.86
C PRO A 760 25.87 37.55 -50.70
N ALA A 761 26.72 37.36 -49.71
CA ALA A 761 26.83 38.17 -48.53
C ALA A 761 27.01 39.64 -48.87
N ALA A 762 26.05 40.47 -48.54
CA ALA A 762 26.22 41.92 -48.50
C ALA A 762 27.16 42.33 -47.33
N PRO A 763 28.01 43.36 -47.49
CA PRO A 763 29.03 43.70 -46.52
C PRO A 763 28.38 44.16 -45.18
N ALA A 764 29.05 43.79 -44.14
CA ALA A 764 28.66 44.01 -42.73
C ALA A 764 28.26 45.47 -42.45
N ALA A 765 27.01 45.70 -42.11
CA ALA A 765 26.53 46.88 -41.49
C ALA A 765 26.66 46.77 -39.97
N THR A 766 27.16 47.84 -39.36
CA THR A 766 27.36 48.08 -37.92
C THR A 766 26.19 47.64 -37.05
N PRO A 767 26.41 47.19 -35.80
CA PRO A 767 25.38 46.57 -34.97
C PRO A 767 24.36 47.63 -34.53
N ALA A 768 23.16 47.53 -35.07
CA ALA A 768 21.99 48.22 -34.52
C ALA A 768 21.54 47.48 -33.28
N THR A 769 21.33 48.24 -32.20
CA THR A 769 20.77 47.81 -30.91
C THR A 769 19.53 46.96 -31.14
N LYS A 770 19.57 45.71 -30.70
CA LYS A 770 18.43 44.79 -30.75
C LYS A 770 17.26 45.33 -29.96
N ALA A 771 16.12 45.48 -30.57
CA ALA A 771 14.89 45.75 -29.88
C ALA A 771 14.65 44.67 -28.78
N PRO A 772 14.16 45.01 -27.60
CA PRO A 772 13.99 44.09 -26.51
C PRO A 772 13.03 42.92 -26.91
N SER A 773 13.41 41.72 -26.51
CA SER A 773 12.62 40.51 -26.79
C SER A 773 11.21 40.61 -26.20
N LYS A 774 10.24 39.87 -26.73
CA LYS A 774 8.86 39.80 -26.17
C LYS A 774 8.87 39.49 -24.68
N ALA A 775 9.80 38.68 -24.22
CA ALA A 775 9.97 38.35 -22.79
C ALA A 775 10.48 39.58 -21.97
N GLN A 776 11.44 40.36 -22.51
CA GLN A 776 11.90 41.59 -21.88
C GLN A 776 10.82 42.69 -21.88
N GLN A 777 10.00 42.78 -22.94
CA GLN A 777 8.85 43.70 -22.98
C GLN A 777 7.72 43.29 -22.00
N ALA A 778 7.51 41.99 -21.81
CA ALA A 778 6.55 41.46 -20.81
C ALA A 778 7.05 41.73 -19.39
N PHE A 779 8.35 41.54 -19.14
CA PHE A 779 8.94 41.82 -17.84
C PHE A 779 8.92 43.33 -17.52
N GLN A 780 9.22 44.20 -18.49
CA GLN A 780 9.12 45.66 -18.31
C GLN A 780 7.68 46.12 -18.06
N ARG A 781 6.69 45.53 -18.73
CA ARG A 781 5.28 45.80 -18.44
C ARG A 781 4.87 45.33 -17.04
N GLY A 782 5.35 44.15 -16.59
CA GLY A 782 5.15 43.68 -15.22
C GLY A 782 5.78 44.59 -14.16
N LEU A 783 6.99 45.10 -14.40
CA LEU A 783 7.63 46.05 -13.52
C LEU A 783 6.89 47.40 -13.48
N ALA A 784 6.38 47.88 -14.62
CA ALA A 784 5.62 49.12 -14.68
C ALA A 784 4.28 48.99 -13.93
N ALA A 785 3.59 47.83 -14.08
CA ALA A 785 2.39 47.56 -13.34
C ALA A 785 2.61 47.44 -11.83
N LEU A 786 3.72 46.80 -11.44
CA LEU A 786 4.13 46.71 -10.02
C LEU A 786 4.47 48.10 -9.44
N ALA A 787 5.17 48.92 -10.19
CA ALA A 787 5.47 50.31 -9.78
C ALA A 787 4.18 51.11 -9.56
N GLN A 788 3.24 51.05 -10.48
CA GLN A 788 1.93 51.69 -10.34
C GLN A 788 1.12 51.14 -9.16
N TRP A 789 1.23 49.85 -8.87
CA TRP A 789 0.61 49.24 -7.68
C TRP A 789 1.21 49.80 -6.39
N VAL A 790 2.56 49.81 -6.29
CA VAL A 790 3.29 50.34 -5.12
C VAL A 790 2.98 51.78 -4.89
N GLU A 791 2.88 52.57 -5.95
CA GLU A 791 2.57 54.03 -5.89
C GLU A 791 1.13 54.29 -5.40
N ARG A 792 0.18 53.38 -5.76
CA ARG A 792 -1.21 53.53 -5.38
C ARG A 792 -1.54 52.94 -4.01
N GLU A 793 -0.97 51.78 -3.65
CA GLU A 793 -1.36 51.00 -2.49
C GLU A 793 -0.28 50.96 -1.38
N GLY A 794 0.94 51.44 -1.68
CA GLY A 794 2.07 51.47 -0.73
C GLY A 794 2.92 50.21 -0.76
N ALA A 795 4.21 50.35 -0.45
CA ALA A 795 5.22 49.28 -0.58
C ALA A 795 5.04 48.07 0.36
N HIS A 796 4.14 48.17 1.35
CA HIS A 796 3.94 47.14 2.35
C HIS A 796 2.67 46.30 2.14
N ARG A 797 1.89 46.51 1.07
CA ARG A 797 0.74 45.71 0.76
C ARG A 797 1.08 44.59 -0.22
N PRO A 798 0.72 43.31 0.07
CA PRO A 798 0.93 42.21 -0.86
C PRO A 798 0.04 42.34 -2.10
N VAL A 799 0.61 42.11 -3.27
CA VAL A 799 -0.16 42.07 -4.54
C VAL A 799 -1.11 40.87 -4.52
N PRO A 800 -2.43 41.07 -4.73
CA PRO A 800 -3.37 39.94 -4.77
C PRO A 800 -3.09 38.98 -5.94
N ARG A 801 -3.29 37.68 -5.74
CA ARG A 801 -3.21 36.68 -6.83
C ARG A 801 -4.25 37.00 -7.92
N GLY A 802 -3.81 37.30 -9.14
CA GLY A 802 -4.66 37.57 -10.28
C GLY A 802 -4.63 39.04 -10.77
N HIS A 803 -3.80 39.90 -10.22
CA HIS A 803 -3.55 41.24 -10.74
C HIS A 803 -2.35 41.30 -11.66
#